data_a2a1e506a2b1197dec5f749533a81569
#
_entry.id   a2a1e506a2b1197dec5f749533a81569
#
_cell.length_a   1.000
_cell.length_b   1.000
_cell.length_c   1.000
_cell.angle_alpha   90.00
_cell.angle_beta   90.00
_cell.angle_gamma   90.00
#
_symmetry.space_group_name_H-M   'P 1'
#
loop_
_entity.id
_entity.type
_entity.pdbx_description
1 polymer ?
#
loop_
_entity_poly.entity_id
_entity_poly.type
_entity_poly.pdbx_seq_one_letter_code
_entity_poly.pdbx_strand_id
1 'polypeptide(L)'
;MTDRLNIALSRRGFLAAGAAGTAAMAGVSSASAKAAPKAESTHEGYAAAAKSGAKFAPDPLPVQNAEGLKLTNTFSLGESTLNENGFITAARWGIVRGHVKGGKIMDLRPFEHDYAPSMNLAGLRELPYTASRIRYPMVREGYLKNGPASREKRGEEKFVRVSWDAALDLVAKEMNRVYDNYGPSAVFGRSYGWMSTGKVNASINLQQRLLNLKGGFIQCTNSYSTAAISRILPYVVGTGDPRSTSWDVVLEKSERVVLWGADPLVTNDVDWLTTIHNAAGYFRALKAKGTKTISINPIETDTAEFLGSEWIAPRPGTDCAMMLGMIHELVRTKKADEAFLAKYTYGWPELRDYILGKTDGVEKTPAWAANECGVPAEKIVELVHEMQSHRTMIMMGWGIQRIQYGEQSHWMGFALAAALGQIGLPGGGIGTNYAYSNGGAPMAYGPFLGGISSAVKPVKEPTAPWKGSKTIPVARFADCFANPGKVIDFNGTKVTYPEVRLVMWAGGNPFAHQPDTMNLERAWKKPETVVVTDTVWTATARHADIVLPAATCFEHPDITNIGTYSNDGIVAMQQAIEPQWESKSDYWIFSELAGRLGCRDEFTEGLDEMGWIRRLYGDAQKMGERIGVKLPEFDEFWKKGYVLFDVREKDRKYVAFEDFRKDPKAHALSTESGLIQLYSPKIAGYKYDDCLGHPSYFVPTEGVNTKTKAAPLALMACKSRYRMHSQLDGTTSHNLANIEDREPCWINPVDAAARGVKSGDVVLVSNKRGALLAGAYVTDRVMPGVVVVHHGAWFAPMDVNGRRIDVHGNSNTLTMDVPTSKLACGNIASTALVEVEKWKGDLPRVYVYEQPERVMG
;
A
#
# COMPACT_ATOMS: atom_id res chain seq x y z
N MET A 1 -18.00 -43.24 -7.66
CA MET A 1 -16.86 -42.73 -8.42
C MET A 1 -16.90 -41.24 -8.22
N THR A 2 -16.64 -40.72 -7.13
CA THR A 2 -15.55 -40.60 -6.14
C THR A 2 -14.29 -40.07 -6.72
N ASP A 3 -14.03 -38.95 -6.13
CA ASP A 3 -12.72 -38.38 -5.88
C ASP A 3 -12.06 -37.49 -6.90
N ARG A 4 -12.00 -36.33 -6.50
CA ARG A 4 -10.94 -35.36 -6.23
C ARG A 4 -11.44 -33.92 -6.40
N LEU A 5 -12.24 -33.50 -5.47
CA LEU A 5 -12.26 -32.10 -5.09
C LEU A 5 -11.12 -31.88 -4.07
N ASN A 6 -9.92 -31.77 -4.56
CA ASN A 6 -8.84 -31.15 -3.81
C ASN A 6 -9.20 -29.68 -3.64
N ILE A 7 -9.73 -29.36 -2.47
CA ILE A 7 -9.93 -28.00 -1.98
C ILE A 7 -8.57 -27.41 -1.64
N ALA A 8 -7.85 -27.00 -2.67
CA ALA A 8 -6.91 -25.92 -2.58
C ALA A 8 -7.73 -24.61 -2.55
N LEU A 9 -8.41 -24.35 -1.44
CA LEU A 9 -8.72 -22.99 -1.02
C LEU A 9 -7.38 -22.34 -0.69
N SER A 10 -6.59 -22.15 -1.74
CA SER A 10 -5.36 -21.43 -1.70
C SER A 10 -5.69 -19.96 -1.43
N ARG A 11 -4.77 -19.27 -0.80
CA ARG A 11 -4.67 -17.82 -0.67
C ARG A 11 -5.03 -17.00 -1.94
N ARG A 12 -5.17 -17.65 -3.09
CA ARG A 12 -5.66 -17.07 -4.35
C ARG A 12 -7.03 -16.40 -4.25
N GLY A 13 -7.94 -16.91 -3.41
CA GLY A 13 -9.27 -16.30 -3.25
C GLY A 13 -9.27 -14.97 -2.51
N PHE A 14 -8.29 -14.73 -1.65
CA PHE A 14 -8.28 -13.53 -0.80
C PHE A 14 -7.60 -12.33 -1.46
N LEU A 15 -6.58 -12.57 -2.30
CA LEU A 15 -5.95 -11.53 -3.13
C LEU A 15 -6.62 -11.40 -4.51
N ALA A 16 -7.32 -12.45 -4.96
CA ALA A 16 -7.98 -12.49 -6.28
C ALA A 16 -9.34 -11.75 -6.35
N ALA A 17 -9.85 -11.20 -5.24
CA ALA A 17 -10.97 -10.25 -5.31
C ALA A 17 -10.61 -8.96 -6.09
N GLY A 18 -9.41 -8.90 -6.63
CA GLY A 18 -8.90 -7.80 -7.45
C GLY A 18 -8.28 -8.19 -8.80
N ALA A 19 -8.27 -9.47 -9.19
CA ALA A 19 -7.55 -9.85 -10.39
C ALA A 19 -8.26 -10.94 -11.21
N ALA A 20 -8.94 -10.55 -12.24
CA ALA A 20 -9.25 -11.41 -13.38
C ALA A 20 -9.41 -10.54 -14.64
N GLY A 21 -8.74 -10.92 -15.69
CA GLY A 21 -8.93 -10.35 -17.03
C GLY A 21 -7.63 -10.14 -17.81
N THR A 22 -7.31 -11.05 -18.68
CA THR A 22 -6.24 -11.06 -19.68
C THR A 22 -6.72 -10.53 -21.02
N ALA A 23 -5.93 -10.02 -21.78
CA ALA A 23 -4.89 -10.12 -22.84
C ALA A 23 -5.18 -9.11 -23.97
N ALA A 24 -4.35 -8.68 -24.77
CA ALA A 24 -3.17 -8.68 -25.54
C ALA A 24 -2.82 -7.37 -26.30
N MET A 25 -1.71 -7.12 -26.60
CA MET A 25 -0.52 -6.74 -27.41
C MET A 25 -0.69 -5.56 -28.42
N ALA A 26 0.27 -4.89 -28.93
CA ALA A 26 1.74 -4.83 -29.07
C ALA A 26 2.22 -3.42 -29.56
N GLY A 27 3.38 -3.01 -29.41
CA GLY A 27 4.59 -2.90 -30.17
C GLY A 27 5.27 -1.53 -30.39
N VAL A 28 6.63 -1.54 -30.24
CA VAL A 28 7.73 -0.91 -31.01
C VAL A 28 8.28 0.43 -30.51
N SER A 29 9.51 0.65 -30.29
CA SER A 29 10.83 0.60 -30.87
C SER A 29 11.90 1.22 -29.95
N SER A 30 13.15 0.80 -30.12
CA SER A 30 14.33 1.12 -29.31
C SER A 30 14.95 2.49 -29.60
N ALA A 31 15.36 3.19 -28.55
CA ALA A 31 16.33 4.29 -28.67
C ALA A 31 17.53 4.01 -27.76
N SER A 32 18.73 4.05 -28.34
CA SER A 32 20.00 3.84 -27.66
C SER A 32 20.31 4.96 -26.66
N ALA A 33 20.65 4.58 -25.42
CA ALA A 33 21.07 5.52 -24.38
C ALA A 33 22.52 5.98 -24.62
N LYS A 34 22.73 7.28 -24.75
CA LYS A 34 24.07 7.89 -24.64
C LYS A 34 24.49 7.92 -23.18
N ALA A 35 25.77 7.64 -22.93
CA ALA A 35 26.38 7.69 -21.61
C ALA A 35 26.17 9.05 -20.93
N ALA A 36 25.68 9.03 -19.70
CA ALA A 36 25.49 10.22 -18.87
C ALA A 36 26.84 10.73 -18.34
N PRO A 37 26.97 12.04 -18.07
CA PRO A 37 28.18 12.59 -17.47
C PRO A 37 28.38 12.06 -16.05
N LYS A 38 29.66 11.88 -15.66
CA LYS A 38 30.07 11.44 -14.32
C LYS A 38 29.44 12.34 -13.24
N ALA A 39 28.58 11.76 -12.44
CA ALA A 39 28.06 12.39 -11.23
C ALA A 39 29.00 12.12 -10.05
N GLU A 40 29.25 13.11 -9.22
CA GLU A 40 29.96 12.92 -7.95
C GLU A 40 29.19 11.90 -7.09
N SER A 41 29.93 10.99 -6.46
CA SER A 41 29.38 9.92 -5.63
C SER A 41 28.65 10.54 -4.43
N THR A 42 27.44 10.05 -4.17
CA THR A 42 26.65 10.50 -3.00
C THR A 42 27.33 10.18 -1.68
N HIS A 43 28.17 9.13 -1.64
CA HIS A 43 29.01 8.81 -0.48
C HIS A 43 30.12 9.85 -0.24
N GLU A 44 30.66 10.47 -1.29
CA GLU A 44 31.63 11.56 -1.11
C GLU A 44 30.97 12.81 -0.51
N GLY A 45 29.74 13.12 -0.94
CA GLY A 45 28.94 14.20 -0.33
C GLY A 45 28.60 13.94 1.13
N TYR A 46 28.23 12.71 1.46
CA TYR A 46 27.97 12.28 2.84
C TYR A 46 29.23 12.29 3.71
N ALA A 47 30.34 11.77 3.19
CA ALA A 47 31.63 11.80 3.85
C ALA A 47 32.18 13.23 3.99
N ALA A 48 31.91 14.12 3.03
CA ALA A 48 32.29 15.54 3.11
C ALA A 48 31.47 16.28 4.18
N ALA A 49 30.16 16.03 4.27
CA ALA A 49 29.30 16.58 5.32
C ALA A 49 29.71 16.10 6.72
N ALA A 50 30.02 14.82 6.86
CA ALA A 50 30.55 14.26 8.11
C ALA A 50 31.93 14.84 8.50
N LYS A 51 32.79 15.10 7.52
CA LYS A 51 34.11 15.71 7.72
C LYS A 51 34.04 17.22 8.03
N SER A 52 32.99 17.92 7.67
CA SER A 52 32.86 19.36 7.92
C SER A 52 32.62 19.72 9.39
N GLY A 53 32.47 18.74 10.26
CA GLY A 53 32.25 18.92 11.71
C GLY A 53 30.95 19.64 12.06
N ALA A 54 30.08 19.83 11.08
CA ALA A 54 28.75 20.37 11.30
C ALA A 54 27.96 19.37 12.16
N LYS A 55 27.81 19.66 13.43
CA LYS A 55 26.90 18.94 14.33
C LYS A 55 25.48 19.27 13.95
N PHE A 56 25.00 18.57 12.97
CA PHE A 56 23.57 18.52 12.70
C PHE A 56 22.97 17.42 13.60
N ALA A 57 22.73 17.77 14.87
CA ALA A 57 21.79 16.96 15.63
C ALA A 57 20.42 17.21 14.98
N PRO A 58 19.75 16.20 14.41
CA PRO A 58 18.37 16.37 13.97
C PRO A 58 17.56 16.79 15.20
N ASP A 59 16.78 17.86 15.08
CA ASP A 59 15.74 18.10 16.05
C ASP A 59 14.80 16.89 16.01
N PRO A 60 14.57 16.21 17.13
CA PRO A 60 13.64 15.10 17.14
C PRO A 60 12.29 15.64 16.68
N LEU A 61 11.62 14.91 15.79
CA LEU A 61 10.20 15.18 15.51
C LEU A 61 9.46 15.25 16.85
N PRO A 62 8.49 16.14 17.01
CA PRO A 62 7.80 16.35 18.30
C PRO A 62 7.29 15.07 18.93
N VAL A 63 6.93 14.08 18.10
CA VAL A 63 6.45 12.78 18.54
C VAL A 63 7.53 11.85 19.06
N GLN A 64 8.79 12.12 18.80
CA GLN A 64 9.94 11.40 19.37
C GLN A 64 10.29 11.92 20.76
N ASN A 65 9.66 12.99 21.20
CA ASN A 65 9.79 13.46 22.59
C ASN A 65 9.09 12.51 23.57
N ALA A 66 9.44 12.63 24.85
CA ALA A 66 8.90 11.78 25.91
C ALA A 66 7.37 11.88 26.06
N GLU A 67 6.72 12.95 25.59
CA GLU A 67 5.27 13.11 25.63
C GLU A 67 4.56 12.33 24.53
N GLY A 68 5.10 12.29 23.32
CA GLY A 68 4.59 11.41 22.27
C GLY A 68 4.67 9.93 22.67
N LEU A 69 5.72 9.54 23.37
CA LEU A 69 5.85 8.21 23.94
C LEU A 69 4.88 7.96 25.10
N LYS A 70 4.53 8.98 25.90
CA LYS A 70 3.54 8.85 26.98
C LYS A 70 2.14 8.59 26.45
N LEU A 71 1.77 9.10 25.27
CA LEU A 71 0.49 8.79 24.65
C LEU A 71 0.36 7.29 24.32
N THR A 72 1.42 6.66 23.87
CA THR A 72 1.48 5.21 23.70
C THR A 72 1.53 4.46 25.04
N ASN A 73 2.17 5.02 26.05
CA ASN A 73 2.24 4.45 27.40
C ASN A 73 0.93 4.54 28.17
N THR A 74 -0.03 5.40 27.79
CA THR A 74 -1.40 5.38 28.34
C THR A 74 -2.15 4.11 27.95
N PHE A 75 -1.67 3.38 26.95
CA PHE A 75 -2.11 2.05 26.58
C PHE A 75 -1.28 0.95 27.24
N SER A 76 -0.61 1.21 28.36
CA SER A 76 0.12 0.18 29.08
C SER A 76 -0.79 -1.02 29.35
N LEU A 77 -0.27 -2.22 29.16
CA LEU A 77 -0.92 -3.49 29.43
C LEU A 77 -1.15 -3.76 30.94
N GLY A 78 -1.35 -2.70 31.72
CA GLY A 78 -1.73 -2.85 33.13
C GLY A 78 -2.94 -3.77 33.29
N GLU A 79 -3.12 -4.32 34.49
CA GLU A 79 -4.24 -5.20 34.79
C GLU A 79 -5.52 -4.69 34.16
N SER A 80 -6.21 -5.56 33.42
CA SER A 80 -7.47 -5.21 32.77
C SER A 80 -8.47 -4.77 33.84
N THR A 81 -8.70 -3.48 33.92
CA THR A 81 -9.77 -2.91 34.76
C THR A 81 -11.10 -2.87 34.00
N LEU A 82 -11.21 -3.61 32.89
CA LEU A 82 -12.45 -3.77 32.15
C LEU A 82 -13.44 -4.50 33.07
N ASN A 83 -14.47 -3.81 33.41
CA ASN A 83 -15.62 -4.39 34.10
C ASN A 83 -16.54 -5.10 33.08
N GLU A 84 -17.64 -5.65 33.55
CA GLU A 84 -18.64 -6.34 32.73
C GLU A 84 -19.21 -5.50 31.58
N ASN A 85 -19.07 -4.16 31.61
CA ASN A 85 -19.50 -3.23 30.58
C ASN A 85 -18.37 -2.83 29.60
N GLY A 86 -17.22 -3.45 29.67
CA GLY A 86 -16.13 -3.24 28.72
C GLY A 86 -16.44 -3.89 27.37
N PHE A 87 -15.86 -3.32 26.27
CA PHE A 87 -15.99 -3.86 24.91
C PHE A 87 -14.64 -4.30 24.36
N ILE A 88 -14.66 -5.16 23.35
CA ILE A 88 -13.53 -5.48 22.49
C ILE A 88 -13.91 -5.18 21.04
N THR A 89 -12.99 -4.56 20.30
CA THR A 89 -13.13 -4.36 18.85
C THR A 89 -11.76 -4.37 18.17
N ALA A 90 -11.73 -4.29 16.86
CA ALA A 90 -10.51 -4.34 16.07
C ALA A 90 -10.43 -3.24 15.04
N ALA A 91 -9.21 -2.82 14.75
CA ALA A 91 -8.85 -1.96 13.65
C ALA A 91 -7.61 -2.51 12.94
N ARG A 92 -7.18 -1.88 11.86
CA ARG A 92 -5.97 -2.27 11.13
C ARG A 92 -4.69 -2.17 11.95
N TRP A 93 -4.70 -1.33 13.00
CA TRP A 93 -3.58 -1.09 13.93
C TRP A 93 -3.57 -2.03 15.13
N GLY A 94 -4.49 -2.97 15.20
CA GLY A 94 -4.58 -3.94 16.29
C GLY A 94 -5.97 -4.04 16.91
N ILE A 95 -6.04 -4.88 17.93
CA ILE A 95 -7.23 -5.16 18.71
C ILE A 95 -7.20 -4.27 19.95
N VAL A 96 -8.33 -3.70 20.32
CA VAL A 96 -8.47 -2.82 21.48
C VAL A 96 -9.59 -3.28 22.40
N ARG A 97 -9.40 -3.04 23.69
CA ARG A 97 -10.43 -3.06 24.71
C ARG A 97 -10.69 -1.66 25.21
N GLY A 98 -11.89 -1.36 25.64
CA GLY A 98 -12.21 -0.04 26.15
C GLY A 98 -13.46 0.01 27.00
N HIS A 99 -13.70 1.19 27.60
CA HIS A 99 -14.89 1.47 28.39
C HIS A 99 -15.66 2.63 27.77
N VAL A 100 -16.97 2.56 27.97
CA VAL A 100 -17.91 3.61 27.60
C VAL A 100 -18.56 4.18 28.84
N LYS A 101 -18.69 5.49 28.89
CA LYS A 101 -19.45 6.20 29.93
C LYS A 101 -20.22 7.37 29.30
N GLY A 102 -21.54 7.44 29.55
CA GLY A 102 -22.40 8.47 28.97
C GLY A 102 -22.38 8.46 27.42
N GLY A 103 -22.31 7.29 26.79
CA GLY A 103 -22.27 7.13 25.33
C GLY A 103 -20.95 7.52 24.67
N LYS A 104 -19.87 7.74 25.44
CA LYS A 104 -18.55 8.12 24.92
C LYS A 104 -17.49 7.12 25.34
N ILE A 105 -16.54 6.85 24.43
CA ILE A 105 -15.35 6.02 24.69
C ILE A 105 -14.43 6.82 25.64
N MET A 106 -14.20 6.27 26.82
CA MET A 106 -13.40 6.91 27.87
C MET A 106 -11.93 6.56 27.74
N ASP A 107 -11.63 5.29 27.52
CA ASP A 107 -10.27 4.78 27.30
C ASP A 107 -10.25 3.70 26.23
N LEU A 108 -9.07 3.50 25.62
CA LEU A 108 -8.73 2.33 24.83
C LEU A 108 -7.44 1.74 25.40
N ARG A 109 -7.39 0.41 25.45
CA ARG A 109 -6.21 -0.37 25.84
C ARG A 109 -5.88 -1.35 24.74
N PRO A 110 -4.60 -1.57 24.43
CA PRO A 110 -4.20 -2.60 23.50
C PRO A 110 -4.60 -3.98 24.01
N PHE A 111 -4.74 -4.90 23.07
CA PHE A 111 -5.02 -6.30 23.35
C PHE A 111 -3.89 -6.95 24.18
N GLU A 112 -4.26 -7.77 25.14
CA GLU A 112 -3.33 -8.40 26.08
C GLU A 112 -2.30 -9.35 25.46
N HIS A 113 -2.53 -9.79 24.22
CA HIS A 113 -1.62 -10.63 23.46
C HIS A 113 -0.86 -9.88 22.35
N ASP A 114 -0.93 -8.56 22.33
CA ASP A 114 -0.23 -7.75 21.32
C ASP A 114 1.25 -7.58 21.69
N TYR A 115 2.15 -7.93 20.77
CA TYR A 115 3.59 -7.89 21.00
C TYR A 115 4.18 -6.46 21.00
N ALA A 116 3.55 -5.52 20.29
CA ALA A 116 4.03 -4.14 20.17
C ALA A 116 2.90 -3.20 19.73
N PRO A 117 1.99 -2.85 20.64
CA PRO A 117 0.83 -2.03 20.32
C PRO A 117 1.17 -0.75 19.57
N SER A 118 0.41 -0.47 18.51
CA SER A 118 0.60 0.72 17.68
C SER A 118 0.35 2.01 18.47
N MET A 119 1.21 2.99 18.29
CA MET A 119 0.99 4.34 18.81
C MET A 119 -0.26 5.01 18.21
N ASN A 120 -0.69 4.59 17.02
CA ASN A 120 -1.85 5.13 16.33
C ASN A 120 -3.18 4.76 16.99
N LEU A 121 -3.21 3.82 17.94
CA LEU A 121 -4.38 3.52 18.76
C LEU A 121 -4.88 4.74 19.56
N ALA A 122 -3.98 5.67 19.91
CA ALA A 122 -4.36 6.92 20.56
C ALA A 122 -5.29 7.77 19.67
N GLY A 123 -4.94 7.93 18.39
CA GLY A 123 -5.75 8.66 17.42
C GLY A 123 -7.03 7.91 17.04
N LEU A 124 -7.03 6.59 17.13
CA LEU A 124 -8.21 5.78 16.82
C LEU A 124 -9.40 6.12 17.75
N ARG A 125 -9.16 6.37 19.04
CA ARG A 125 -10.19 6.78 20.00
C ARG A 125 -10.91 8.06 19.60
N GLU A 126 -10.22 8.96 18.91
CA GLU A 126 -10.75 10.25 18.50
C GLU A 126 -11.66 10.18 17.27
N LEU A 127 -11.49 9.12 16.47
CA LEU A 127 -12.12 9.00 15.16
C LEU A 127 -13.64 9.25 15.14
N PRO A 128 -14.46 8.71 16.07
CA PRO A 128 -15.89 9.00 16.08
C PRO A 128 -16.23 10.48 16.31
N TYR A 129 -15.33 11.25 16.90
CA TYR A 129 -15.61 12.61 17.43
C TYR A 129 -14.82 13.71 16.73
N THR A 130 -13.96 13.39 15.72
CA THR A 130 -13.10 14.38 15.09
C THR A 130 -13.88 15.55 14.46
N ALA A 131 -13.24 16.70 14.37
CA ALA A 131 -13.83 17.89 13.74
C ALA A 131 -14.20 17.62 12.27
N SER A 132 -13.40 16.78 11.58
CA SER A 132 -13.62 16.40 10.19
C SER A 132 -14.69 15.32 9.97
N ARG A 133 -15.36 14.83 11.04
CA ARG A 133 -16.39 13.78 10.94
C ARG A 133 -17.53 14.20 10.02
N ILE A 134 -17.89 13.37 9.05
CA ILE A 134 -19.12 13.55 8.27
C ILE A 134 -20.28 13.20 9.19
N ARG A 135 -21.16 14.16 9.43
CA ARG A 135 -22.20 14.07 10.47
C ARG A 135 -23.58 13.77 9.92
N TYR A 136 -23.83 14.16 8.69
CA TYR A 136 -25.15 14.13 8.05
C TYR A 136 -24.99 13.75 6.58
N PRO A 137 -26.01 13.18 5.91
CA PRO A 137 -26.05 13.12 4.47
C PRO A 137 -25.99 14.52 3.88
N MET A 138 -25.07 14.72 2.95
CA MET A 138 -24.80 16.05 2.38
C MET A 138 -24.78 15.98 0.86
N VAL A 139 -25.34 16.99 0.22
CA VAL A 139 -25.33 17.11 -1.25
C VAL A 139 -24.77 18.47 -1.65
N ARG A 140 -23.88 18.50 -2.62
CA ARG A 140 -23.31 19.74 -3.17
C ARG A 140 -24.43 20.64 -3.70
N GLU A 141 -24.40 21.95 -3.38
CA GLU A 141 -25.49 22.88 -3.69
C GLU A 141 -25.82 22.93 -5.20
N GLY A 142 -24.81 23.02 -6.05
CA GLY A 142 -25.01 23.02 -7.49
C GLY A 142 -25.59 21.72 -8.01
N TYR A 143 -25.28 20.57 -7.38
CA TYR A 143 -25.88 19.29 -7.75
C TYR A 143 -27.38 19.22 -7.38
N LEU A 144 -27.79 19.76 -6.24
CA LEU A 144 -29.21 19.86 -5.88
C LEU A 144 -29.99 20.73 -6.87
N LYS A 145 -29.38 21.83 -7.35
CA LYS A 145 -30.05 22.76 -8.27
C LYS A 145 -30.08 22.29 -9.73
N ASN A 146 -28.97 21.71 -10.21
CA ASN A 146 -28.73 21.48 -11.63
C ASN A 146 -28.35 20.02 -11.97
N GLY A 147 -28.31 19.12 -10.97
CA GLY A 147 -27.88 17.73 -11.17
C GLY A 147 -26.49 17.58 -11.78
N PRO A 148 -26.28 16.55 -12.61
CA PRO A 148 -25.01 16.25 -13.26
C PRO A 148 -24.39 17.39 -14.09
N ALA A 149 -25.19 18.33 -14.58
CA ALA A 149 -24.72 19.47 -15.37
C ALA A 149 -23.80 20.43 -14.59
N SER A 150 -23.86 20.39 -13.24
CA SER A 150 -23.07 21.26 -12.35
C SER A 150 -21.66 20.74 -12.02
N ARG A 151 -21.23 19.61 -12.59
CA ARG A 151 -19.99 18.89 -12.24
C ARG A 151 -18.71 19.73 -12.30
N GLU A 152 -18.66 20.77 -13.13
CA GLU A 152 -17.48 21.64 -13.29
C GLU A 152 -17.14 22.42 -12.00
N LYS A 153 -18.13 22.61 -11.11
CA LYS A 153 -17.97 23.27 -9.81
C LYS A 153 -17.70 22.30 -8.65
N ARG A 154 -17.48 21.04 -8.95
CA ARG A 154 -17.15 20.02 -7.94
C ARG A 154 -15.84 20.38 -7.23
N GLY A 155 -15.86 20.35 -5.89
CA GLY A 155 -14.75 20.77 -5.04
C GLY A 155 -14.72 22.26 -4.69
N GLU A 156 -15.61 23.10 -5.26
CA GLU A 156 -15.61 24.55 -5.10
C GLU A 156 -16.87 25.08 -4.36
N GLU A 157 -17.92 24.26 -4.25
CA GLU A 157 -19.21 24.69 -3.71
C GLU A 157 -19.45 24.13 -2.32
N LYS A 158 -20.33 24.80 -1.57
CA LYS A 158 -20.79 24.35 -0.27
C LYS A 158 -21.72 23.14 -0.37
N PHE A 159 -21.89 22.45 0.75
CA PHE A 159 -22.75 21.29 0.89
C PHE A 159 -24.04 21.67 1.61
N VAL A 160 -25.15 21.04 1.23
CA VAL A 160 -26.48 21.20 1.84
C VAL A 160 -26.82 19.89 2.55
N ARG A 161 -27.22 19.97 3.82
CA ARG A 161 -27.75 18.83 4.57
C ARG A 161 -29.09 18.42 3.98
N VAL A 162 -29.27 17.10 3.79
CA VAL A 162 -30.52 16.49 3.37
C VAL A 162 -30.88 15.31 4.29
N SER A 163 -32.11 14.81 4.23
CA SER A 163 -32.45 13.58 4.93
C SER A 163 -31.80 12.36 4.27
N TRP A 164 -31.67 11.25 5.00
CA TRP A 164 -31.22 9.99 4.45
C TRP A 164 -32.05 9.54 3.24
N ASP A 165 -33.41 9.63 3.35
CA ASP A 165 -34.29 9.26 2.26
C ASP A 165 -34.00 10.08 0.99
N ALA A 166 -33.88 11.41 1.13
CA ALA A 166 -33.58 12.27 0.00
C ALA A 166 -32.20 11.94 -0.63
N ALA A 167 -31.18 11.67 0.20
CA ALA A 167 -29.86 11.31 -0.30
C ALA A 167 -29.86 9.97 -1.04
N LEU A 168 -30.47 8.94 -0.45
CA LEU A 168 -30.53 7.60 -1.03
C LEU A 168 -31.41 7.56 -2.29
N ASP A 169 -32.51 8.32 -2.31
CA ASP A 169 -33.36 8.46 -3.50
C ASP A 169 -32.62 9.12 -4.67
N LEU A 170 -31.81 10.18 -4.37
CA LEU A 170 -30.94 10.80 -5.37
C LEU A 170 -29.93 9.81 -5.93
N VAL A 171 -29.24 9.03 -5.06
CA VAL A 171 -28.27 8.00 -5.50
C VAL A 171 -28.97 6.94 -6.33
N ALA A 172 -30.10 6.38 -5.88
CA ALA A 172 -30.83 5.32 -6.58
C ALA A 172 -31.36 5.81 -7.93
N LYS A 173 -31.90 7.04 -7.98
CA LYS A 173 -32.35 7.68 -9.24
C LYS A 173 -31.19 7.81 -10.23
N GLU A 174 -30.05 8.27 -9.78
CA GLU A 174 -28.88 8.45 -10.64
C GLU A 174 -28.30 7.11 -11.11
N MET A 175 -28.23 6.13 -10.22
CA MET A 175 -27.86 4.76 -10.60
C MET A 175 -28.78 4.22 -11.70
N ASN A 176 -30.09 4.29 -11.50
CA ASN A 176 -31.06 3.85 -12.52
C ASN A 176 -30.85 4.59 -13.84
N ARG A 177 -30.74 5.94 -13.79
CA ARG A 177 -30.50 6.75 -14.99
C ARG A 177 -29.27 6.30 -15.79
N VAL A 178 -28.16 6.05 -15.10
CA VAL A 178 -26.90 5.67 -15.77
C VAL A 178 -26.96 4.23 -16.28
N TYR A 179 -27.48 3.29 -15.49
CA TYR A 179 -27.62 1.89 -15.93
C TYR A 179 -28.59 1.74 -17.10
N ASP A 180 -29.74 2.43 -17.07
CA ASP A 180 -30.77 2.31 -18.11
C ASP A 180 -30.33 2.95 -19.44
N ASN A 181 -29.63 4.09 -19.41
CA ASN A 181 -29.23 4.81 -20.61
C ASN A 181 -27.86 4.41 -21.17
N TYR A 182 -26.89 4.01 -20.29
CA TYR A 182 -25.49 3.80 -20.70
C TYR A 182 -24.95 2.42 -20.31
N GLY A 183 -25.64 1.70 -19.44
CA GLY A 183 -25.24 0.37 -18.99
C GLY A 183 -24.10 0.38 -17.95
N PRO A 184 -23.68 -0.84 -17.54
CA PRO A 184 -22.68 -0.99 -16.46
C PRO A 184 -21.28 -0.47 -16.84
N SER A 185 -20.96 -0.32 -18.13
CA SER A 185 -19.69 0.24 -18.59
C SER A 185 -19.55 1.76 -18.35
N ALA A 186 -20.61 2.44 -17.89
CA ALA A 186 -20.58 3.84 -17.48
C ALA A 186 -20.49 4.03 -15.97
N VAL A 187 -20.46 2.93 -15.19
CA VAL A 187 -20.42 2.94 -13.72
C VAL A 187 -19.06 2.47 -13.22
N PHE A 188 -18.37 3.32 -12.49
CA PHE A 188 -17.11 3.00 -11.83
C PHE A 188 -17.37 2.80 -10.33
N GLY A 189 -17.15 1.59 -9.84
CA GLY A 189 -17.30 1.23 -8.44
C GLY A 189 -15.94 1.04 -7.80
N ARG A 190 -15.58 1.87 -6.84
CA ARG A 190 -14.32 1.74 -6.14
C ARG A 190 -14.47 1.96 -4.64
N SER A 191 -13.80 1.13 -3.92
CA SER A 191 -13.33 1.36 -2.56
C SER A 191 -11.88 0.92 -2.56
N TYR A 192 -10.97 1.78 -2.22
CA TYR A 192 -9.57 1.40 -2.15
C TYR A 192 -8.98 1.87 -0.85
N GLY A 193 -8.41 0.90 -0.18
CA GLY A 193 -7.62 1.23 0.95
C GLY A 193 -8.03 0.49 2.19
N TRP A 194 -7.56 1.02 3.21
CA TRP A 194 -7.52 0.46 4.52
C TRP A 194 -8.75 0.93 5.33
N MET A 195 -9.93 0.64 4.81
CA MET A 195 -11.22 0.86 5.48
C MET A 195 -11.39 -0.07 6.70
N SER A 196 -12.59 -0.27 7.19
CA SER A 196 -12.88 -1.23 8.26
C SER A 196 -12.23 -2.59 8.00
N THR A 197 -11.78 -3.24 9.07
CA THR A 197 -11.21 -4.61 9.03
C THR A 197 -12.29 -5.68 9.08
N GLY A 198 -13.55 -5.33 9.38
CA GLY A 198 -14.67 -6.26 9.52
C GLY A 198 -15.03 -6.99 8.23
N LYS A 199 -15.78 -8.08 8.39
CA LYS A 199 -16.22 -8.96 7.29
C LYS A 199 -17.64 -8.63 6.81
N VAL A 200 -18.46 -8.03 7.67
CA VAL A 200 -19.84 -7.62 7.36
C VAL A 200 -19.86 -6.20 6.83
N ASN A 201 -19.23 -5.26 7.51
CA ASN A 201 -19.12 -3.86 7.07
C ASN A 201 -17.87 -3.59 6.20
N ALA A 202 -17.51 -4.53 5.34
CA ALA A 202 -16.47 -4.37 4.33
C ALA A 202 -17.03 -3.58 3.15
N SER A 203 -16.93 -2.27 3.18
CA SER A 203 -17.54 -1.35 2.20
C SER A 203 -17.24 -1.72 0.75
N ILE A 204 -16.03 -2.21 0.45
CA ILE A 204 -15.67 -2.68 -0.91
C ILE A 204 -16.55 -3.87 -1.35
N ASN A 205 -16.78 -4.85 -0.47
CA ASN A 205 -17.57 -6.03 -0.83
C ASN A 205 -19.04 -5.69 -0.98
N LEU A 206 -19.56 -4.86 -0.08
CA LEU A 206 -20.96 -4.42 -0.09
C LEU A 206 -21.26 -3.58 -1.33
N GLN A 207 -20.42 -2.60 -1.65
CA GLN A 207 -20.55 -1.80 -2.85
C GLN A 207 -20.50 -2.66 -4.11
N GLN A 208 -19.51 -3.56 -4.21
CA GLN A 208 -19.39 -4.45 -5.38
C GLN A 208 -20.54 -5.43 -5.49
N ARG A 209 -21.07 -5.93 -4.36
CA ARG A 209 -22.26 -6.77 -4.32
C ARG A 209 -23.46 -6.04 -4.91
N LEU A 210 -23.73 -4.82 -4.45
CA LEU A 210 -24.82 -3.98 -4.96
C LEU A 210 -24.68 -3.71 -6.46
N LEU A 211 -23.48 -3.30 -6.91
CA LEU A 211 -23.23 -3.00 -8.32
C LEU A 211 -23.33 -4.24 -9.21
N ASN A 212 -22.94 -5.42 -8.71
CA ASN A 212 -23.12 -6.68 -9.44
C ASN A 212 -24.58 -7.10 -9.52
N LEU A 213 -25.37 -6.95 -8.46
CA LEU A 213 -26.82 -7.18 -8.51
C LEU A 213 -27.50 -6.25 -9.52
N LYS A 214 -27.00 -5.03 -9.71
CA LYS A 214 -27.51 -4.05 -10.67
C LYS A 214 -27.00 -4.27 -12.12
N GLY A 215 -26.10 -5.23 -12.36
CA GLY A 215 -25.66 -5.61 -13.71
C GLY A 215 -24.16 -5.46 -13.96
N GLY A 216 -23.37 -5.14 -12.94
CA GLY A 216 -21.91 -5.01 -13.02
C GLY A 216 -21.43 -3.56 -13.12
N PHE A 217 -20.12 -3.38 -13.17
CA PHE A 217 -19.47 -2.09 -13.13
C PHE A 217 -18.01 -2.19 -13.62
N ILE A 218 -17.35 -1.05 -13.89
CA ILE A 218 -15.94 -1.01 -14.24
C ILE A 218 -15.12 -1.26 -12.97
N GLN A 219 -14.35 -2.33 -12.98
CA GLN A 219 -13.47 -2.73 -11.90
C GLN A 219 -12.06 -2.18 -12.07
N CYS A 220 -11.31 -2.10 -10.96
CA CYS A 220 -9.86 -1.92 -11.01
C CYS A 220 -9.14 -3.23 -10.77
N THR A 221 -8.02 -3.42 -11.46
CA THR A 221 -7.05 -4.49 -11.19
C THR A 221 -5.77 -3.91 -10.58
N ASN A 222 -4.99 -4.74 -9.93
CA ASN A 222 -3.82 -4.36 -9.16
C ASN A 222 -4.12 -3.55 -7.89
N SER A 223 -3.07 -3.15 -7.21
CA SER A 223 -3.10 -2.25 -6.07
C SER A 223 -1.97 -1.22 -6.18
N TYR A 224 -2.10 -0.08 -5.50
CA TYR A 224 -0.98 0.87 -5.38
C TYR A 224 0.21 0.26 -4.63
N SER A 225 -0.06 -0.71 -3.75
CA SER A 225 0.96 -1.35 -2.91
C SER A 225 1.86 -2.30 -3.66
N THR A 226 1.31 -3.10 -4.60
CA THR A 226 1.99 -4.28 -5.15
C THR A 226 1.82 -4.46 -6.66
N ALA A 227 1.46 -3.41 -7.39
CA ALA A 227 1.15 -3.55 -8.82
C ALA A 227 2.27 -4.26 -9.61
N ALA A 228 3.51 -3.82 -9.45
CA ALA A 228 4.65 -4.39 -10.16
C ALA A 228 4.96 -5.82 -9.69
N ILE A 229 5.06 -6.04 -8.37
CA ILE A 229 5.31 -7.38 -7.79
C ILE A 229 4.26 -8.39 -8.23
N SER A 230 2.98 -8.03 -8.08
CA SER A 230 1.86 -8.94 -8.39
C SER A 230 1.80 -9.33 -9.88
N ARG A 231 2.42 -8.55 -10.76
CA ARG A 231 2.47 -8.84 -12.20
C ARG A 231 3.74 -9.54 -12.63
N ILE A 232 4.89 -9.19 -12.03
CA ILE A 232 6.16 -9.79 -12.45
C ILE A 232 6.41 -11.15 -11.79
N LEU A 233 6.14 -11.33 -10.50
CA LEU A 233 6.47 -12.58 -9.80
C LEU A 233 5.73 -13.82 -10.32
N PRO A 234 4.50 -13.78 -10.84
CA PRO A 234 3.93 -14.93 -11.55
C PRO A 234 4.78 -15.44 -12.73
N TYR A 235 5.49 -14.55 -13.43
CA TYR A 235 6.43 -14.95 -14.49
C TYR A 235 7.75 -15.48 -13.93
N VAL A 236 8.16 -15.03 -12.75
CA VAL A 236 9.46 -15.35 -12.13
C VAL A 236 9.40 -16.64 -11.30
N VAL A 237 8.38 -16.75 -10.42
CA VAL A 237 8.26 -17.87 -9.48
C VAL A 237 6.86 -18.50 -9.43
N GLY A 238 6.00 -18.18 -10.40
CA GLY A 238 4.68 -18.78 -10.56
C GLY A 238 3.59 -18.26 -9.63
N THR A 239 3.88 -17.30 -8.76
CA THR A 239 2.90 -16.67 -7.85
C THR A 239 3.25 -15.21 -7.60
N GLY A 240 2.22 -14.36 -7.45
CA GLY A 240 2.42 -12.93 -7.15
C GLY A 240 2.73 -12.63 -5.67
N ASP A 241 2.61 -13.63 -4.80
CA ASP A 241 2.82 -13.49 -3.34
C ASP A 241 3.41 -14.80 -2.77
N PRO A 242 4.72 -15.06 -2.99
CA PRO A 242 5.36 -16.24 -2.44
C PRO A 242 5.45 -16.17 -0.90
N ARG A 243 5.11 -17.26 -0.22
CA ARG A 243 5.25 -17.35 1.24
C ARG A 243 6.73 -17.22 1.63
N SER A 244 7.05 -16.34 2.57
CA SER A 244 8.41 -16.18 3.12
C SER A 244 8.77 -17.29 4.10
N THR A 245 10.06 -17.59 4.22
CA THR A 245 10.61 -18.49 5.25
C THR A 245 10.18 -18.02 6.65
N SER A 246 9.87 -18.97 7.54
CA SER A 246 9.46 -18.65 8.90
C SER A 246 10.54 -17.86 9.65
N TRP A 247 10.12 -16.89 10.46
CA TRP A 247 11.01 -16.16 11.35
C TRP A 247 11.79 -17.07 12.31
N ASP A 248 11.20 -18.19 12.79
CA ASP A 248 11.91 -19.14 13.66
C ASP A 248 13.14 -19.70 12.94
N VAL A 249 13.01 -20.05 11.64
CA VAL A 249 14.14 -20.51 10.82
C VAL A 249 15.14 -19.38 10.52
N VAL A 250 14.66 -18.16 10.24
CA VAL A 250 15.55 -17.01 10.04
C VAL A 250 16.38 -16.73 11.30
N LEU A 251 15.73 -16.69 12.46
CA LEU A 251 16.42 -16.51 13.74
C LEU A 251 17.44 -17.61 14.02
N GLU A 252 17.11 -18.86 13.69
CA GLU A 252 18.02 -19.98 13.96
C GLU A 252 19.21 -20.03 13.00
N LYS A 253 18.98 -19.83 11.70
CA LYS A 253 19.90 -20.23 10.63
C LYS A 253 20.54 -19.06 9.87
N SER A 254 19.95 -17.85 9.89
CA SER A 254 20.56 -16.73 9.17
C SER A 254 21.76 -16.15 9.91
N GLU A 255 22.84 -15.94 9.18
CA GLU A 255 24.06 -15.25 9.65
C GLU A 255 24.04 -13.77 9.25
N ARG A 256 23.33 -13.47 8.17
CA ARG A 256 23.10 -12.09 7.66
C ARG A 256 21.62 -11.89 7.32
N VAL A 257 21.12 -10.71 7.62
CA VAL A 257 19.81 -10.24 7.16
C VAL A 257 19.99 -8.93 6.42
N VAL A 258 19.60 -8.91 5.15
CA VAL A 258 19.65 -7.72 4.28
C VAL A 258 18.25 -7.16 4.14
N LEU A 259 18.01 -5.96 4.67
CA LEU A 259 16.77 -5.19 4.51
C LEU A 259 16.91 -4.31 3.27
N TRP A 260 16.36 -4.74 2.14
CA TRP A 260 16.47 -4.01 0.88
C TRP A 260 15.21 -3.20 0.59
N GLY A 261 15.30 -1.87 0.70
CA GLY A 261 14.16 -0.97 0.51
C GLY A 261 13.00 -1.23 1.49
N ALA A 262 13.30 -1.71 2.68
CA ALA A 262 12.32 -2.18 3.66
C ALA A 262 12.45 -1.44 5.00
N ASP A 263 11.30 -1.12 5.61
CA ASP A 263 11.19 -0.62 6.98
C ASP A 263 10.10 -1.39 7.75
N PRO A 264 10.38 -2.66 8.11
CA PRO A 264 9.37 -3.55 8.68
C PRO A 264 8.72 -3.06 9.97
N LEU A 265 9.43 -2.36 10.86
CA LEU A 265 8.86 -1.86 12.13
C LEU A 265 7.83 -0.75 11.89
N VAL A 266 7.96 0.01 10.80
CA VAL A 266 6.96 1.01 10.40
C VAL A 266 5.83 0.36 9.59
N THR A 267 6.15 -0.55 8.67
CA THR A 267 5.14 -1.06 7.74
C THR A 267 4.30 -2.19 8.30
N ASN A 268 4.79 -2.95 9.31
CA ASN A 268 4.01 -3.96 10.04
C ASN A 268 3.20 -3.40 11.22
N ASP A 269 3.20 -2.08 11.42
CA ASP A 269 2.29 -1.40 12.38
C ASP A 269 0.80 -1.56 12.03
N VAL A 270 0.52 -2.13 10.89
CA VAL A 270 -0.82 -2.40 10.37
C VAL A 270 -0.88 -3.74 9.65
N ASP A 271 -2.08 -4.31 9.60
CA ASP A 271 -2.36 -5.51 8.82
C ASP A 271 -3.57 -5.27 7.91
N TRP A 272 -3.69 -6.03 6.81
CA TRP A 272 -4.88 -5.98 5.95
C TRP A 272 -6.16 -6.41 6.69
N LEU A 273 -6.03 -7.25 7.70
CA LEU A 273 -7.09 -7.58 8.66
C LEU A 273 -6.89 -6.78 9.95
N THR A 274 -6.60 -7.44 11.05
CA THR A 274 -6.07 -6.82 12.27
C THR A 274 -4.81 -7.55 12.70
N THR A 275 -4.04 -6.98 13.62
CA THR A 275 -2.71 -7.49 13.98
C THR A 275 -2.55 -7.62 15.50
N ILE A 276 -1.62 -8.50 15.89
CA ILE A 276 -1.00 -8.54 17.21
C ILE A 276 0.52 -8.28 17.11
N HIS A 277 0.97 -7.66 16.04
CA HIS A 277 2.35 -7.18 15.80
C HIS A 277 3.45 -8.23 16.01
N ASN A 278 3.24 -9.47 15.57
CA ASN A 278 4.19 -10.58 15.71
C ASN A 278 5.59 -10.22 15.21
N ALA A 279 5.72 -9.50 14.09
CA ALA A 279 7.00 -9.11 13.50
C ALA A 279 7.89 -8.33 14.48
N ALA A 280 7.33 -7.43 15.28
CA ALA A 280 8.10 -6.65 16.25
C ALA A 280 8.79 -7.55 17.31
N GLY A 281 8.15 -8.67 17.70
CA GLY A 281 8.75 -9.67 18.55
C GLY A 281 9.99 -10.32 17.93
N TYR A 282 9.86 -10.69 16.66
CA TYR A 282 10.96 -11.30 15.91
C TYR A 282 12.13 -10.33 15.66
N PHE A 283 11.88 -9.06 15.36
CA PHE A 283 12.94 -8.05 15.22
C PHE A 283 13.67 -7.81 16.55
N ARG A 284 12.96 -7.81 17.69
CA ARG A 284 13.60 -7.78 19.02
C ARG A 284 14.51 -9.00 19.26
N ALA A 285 14.04 -10.19 18.89
CA ALA A 285 14.83 -11.42 19.01
C ALA A 285 16.04 -11.40 18.07
N LEU A 286 15.91 -10.88 16.84
CA LEU A 286 17.01 -10.72 15.89
C LEU A 286 18.11 -9.81 16.46
N LYS A 287 17.71 -8.67 17.04
CA LYS A 287 18.62 -7.73 17.73
C LYS A 287 19.32 -8.40 18.92
N ALA A 288 18.56 -9.08 19.78
CA ALA A 288 19.10 -9.76 20.95
C ALA A 288 20.10 -10.86 20.59
N LYS A 289 19.89 -11.57 19.48
CA LYS A 289 20.84 -12.57 18.95
C LYS A 289 22.14 -11.94 18.43
N GLY A 290 22.15 -10.64 18.05
CA GLY A 290 23.30 -9.97 17.47
C GLY A 290 23.59 -10.39 16.01
N THR A 291 22.62 -10.91 15.29
CA THR A 291 22.76 -11.21 13.85
C THR A 291 23.08 -9.93 13.09
N LYS A 292 24.15 -9.93 12.28
CA LYS A 292 24.50 -8.75 11.48
C LYS A 292 23.39 -8.42 10.50
N THR A 293 22.92 -7.17 10.53
CA THR A 293 21.89 -6.65 9.63
C THR A 293 22.46 -5.54 8.76
N ILE A 294 22.01 -5.51 7.50
CA ILE A 294 22.43 -4.52 6.50
C ILE A 294 21.16 -3.89 5.95
N SER A 295 21.06 -2.57 5.95
CA SER A 295 19.95 -1.81 5.41
C SER A 295 20.37 -1.10 4.13
N ILE A 296 19.79 -1.48 3.01
CA ILE A 296 20.04 -0.86 1.70
C ILE A 296 18.83 0.01 1.37
N ASN A 297 18.95 1.32 1.61
CA ASN A 297 17.86 2.27 1.47
C ASN A 297 18.42 3.71 1.37
N PRO A 298 17.86 4.60 0.55
CA PRO A 298 18.24 6.02 0.49
C PRO A 298 18.06 6.77 1.82
N ILE A 299 17.27 6.21 2.74
CA ILE A 299 17.06 6.74 4.10
C ILE A 299 17.49 5.73 5.15
N GLU A 300 18.02 6.18 6.27
CA GLU A 300 18.16 5.37 7.46
C GLU A 300 16.79 5.15 8.08
N THR A 301 16.27 3.93 7.96
CA THR A 301 14.91 3.57 8.38
C THR A 301 14.86 3.37 9.90
N ASP A 302 13.65 3.46 10.48
CA ASP A 302 13.43 3.18 11.91
C ASP A 302 13.86 1.75 12.28
N THR A 303 13.68 0.79 11.37
CA THR A 303 14.13 -0.58 11.57
C THR A 303 15.67 -0.68 11.55
N ALA A 304 16.34 0.05 10.65
CA ALA A 304 17.80 0.08 10.58
C ALA A 304 18.40 0.66 11.86
N GLU A 305 17.91 1.80 12.32
CA GLU A 305 18.30 2.43 13.58
C GLU A 305 18.06 1.50 14.77
N PHE A 306 16.88 0.91 14.88
CA PHE A 306 16.54 -0.04 15.95
C PHE A 306 17.51 -1.22 16.02
N LEU A 307 17.86 -1.81 14.88
CA LEU A 307 18.73 -2.99 14.79
C LEU A 307 20.22 -2.61 14.92
N GLY A 308 20.60 -1.36 14.71
CA GLY A 308 21.98 -0.93 14.52
C GLY A 308 22.57 -1.50 13.22
N SER A 309 21.78 -1.50 12.15
CA SER A 309 22.16 -2.05 10.85
C SER A 309 23.28 -1.23 10.20
N GLU A 310 24.16 -1.90 9.46
CA GLU A 310 25.02 -1.21 8.50
C GLU A 310 24.13 -0.56 7.42
N TRP A 311 24.12 0.79 7.35
CA TRP A 311 23.32 1.52 6.40
C TRP A 311 24.11 1.82 5.12
N ILE A 312 23.57 1.38 3.98
CA ILE A 312 24.09 1.63 2.63
C ILE A 312 23.01 2.40 1.87
N ALA A 313 23.34 3.58 1.36
CA ALA A 313 22.39 4.50 0.71
C ALA A 313 22.60 4.57 -0.81
N PRO A 314 21.96 3.71 -1.62
CA PRO A 314 21.95 3.87 -3.07
C PRO A 314 21.04 5.04 -3.48
N ARG A 315 21.30 5.66 -4.62
CA ARG A 315 20.39 6.63 -5.24
C ARG A 315 19.02 6.00 -5.48
N PRO A 316 17.90 6.72 -5.24
CA PRO A 316 16.58 6.17 -5.51
C PRO A 316 16.41 5.66 -6.94
N GLY A 317 15.85 4.44 -7.09
CA GLY A 317 15.58 3.82 -8.39
C GLY A 317 16.78 3.17 -9.08
N THR A 318 17.89 2.99 -8.38
CA THR A 318 19.11 2.36 -8.94
C THR A 318 19.42 0.97 -8.36
N ASP A 319 18.46 0.39 -7.64
CA ASP A 319 18.60 -0.92 -7.01
C ASP A 319 19.03 -2.01 -7.99
N CYS A 320 18.44 -2.01 -9.19
CA CYS A 320 18.79 -2.98 -10.25
C CYS A 320 20.24 -2.81 -10.74
N ALA A 321 20.73 -1.57 -10.85
CA ALA A 321 22.13 -1.35 -11.24
C ALA A 321 23.09 -1.89 -10.18
N MET A 322 22.81 -1.67 -8.90
CA MET A 322 23.62 -2.22 -7.82
C MET A 322 23.63 -3.76 -7.83
N MET A 323 22.46 -4.40 -7.97
CA MET A 323 22.34 -5.85 -8.03
C MET A 323 23.04 -6.43 -9.27
N LEU A 324 22.98 -5.76 -10.43
CA LEU A 324 23.70 -6.16 -11.64
C LEU A 324 25.22 -6.16 -11.42
N GLY A 325 25.76 -5.09 -10.79
CA GLY A 325 27.19 -5.05 -10.43
C GLY A 325 27.59 -6.17 -9.47
N MET A 326 26.72 -6.51 -8.53
CA MET A 326 26.94 -7.64 -7.61
C MET A 326 26.95 -8.98 -8.33
N ILE A 327 26.00 -9.23 -9.22
CA ILE A 327 25.95 -10.49 -10.00
C ILE A 327 27.14 -10.55 -10.96
N HIS A 328 27.52 -9.44 -11.60
CA HIS A 328 28.73 -9.38 -12.44
C HIS A 328 29.97 -9.80 -11.66
N GLU A 329 30.15 -9.31 -10.44
CA GLU A 329 31.29 -9.66 -9.57
C GLU A 329 31.31 -11.15 -9.22
N LEU A 330 30.15 -11.74 -8.93
CA LEU A 330 30.05 -13.19 -8.71
C LEU A 330 30.45 -13.98 -9.95
N VAL A 331 30.03 -13.56 -11.16
CA VAL A 331 30.40 -14.19 -12.44
C VAL A 331 31.90 -14.04 -12.69
N ARG A 332 32.45 -12.82 -12.56
CA ARG A 332 33.86 -12.50 -12.78
C ARG A 332 34.80 -13.33 -11.90
N THR A 333 34.41 -13.48 -10.62
CA THR A 333 35.20 -14.22 -9.61
C THR A 333 34.88 -15.71 -9.56
N LYS A 334 34.01 -16.21 -10.46
CA LYS A 334 33.53 -17.61 -10.50
C LYS A 334 32.91 -18.05 -9.15
N LYS A 335 32.23 -17.16 -8.47
CA LYS A 335 31.52 -17.41 -7.20
C LYS A 335 30.00 -17.48 -7.37
N ALA A 336 29.48 -17.22 -8.56
CA ALA A 336 28.10 -17.53 -8.89
C ALA A 336 27.88 -19.05 -8.77
N ASP A 337 26.76 -19.46 -8.14
CA ASP A 337 26.41 -20.87 -8.01
C ASP A 337 25.85 -21.39 -9.35
N GLU A 338 26.77 -21.70 -10.28
CA GLU A 338 26.43 -22.20 -11.62
C GLU A 338 25.64 -23.53 -11.55
N ALA A 339 25.84 -24.35 -10.52
CA ALA A 339 25.10 -25.60 -10.33
C ALA A 339 23.62 -25.30 -9.96
N PHE A 340 23.39 -24.32 -9.08
CA PHE A 340 22.03 -23.84 -8.76
C PHE A 340 21.38 -23.23 -10.00
N LEU A 341 22.09 -22.32 -10.67
CA LEU A 341 21.59 -21.62 -11.86
C LEU A 341 21.20 -22.61 -12.98
N ALA A 342 22.03 -23.61 -13.24
CA ALA A 342 21.74 -24.61 -14.26
C ALA A 342 20.56 -25.55 -13.91
N LYS A 343 20.37 -25.87 -12.60
CA LYS A 343 19.36 -26.86 -12.17
C LYS A 343 18.02 -26.25 -11.87
N TYR A 344 17.98 -25.04 -11.32
CA TYR A 344 16.78 -24.45 -10.71
C TYR A 344 16.28 -23.20 -11.43
N THR A 345 17.02 -22.70 -12.45
CA THR A 345 16.61 -21.51 -13.19
C THR A 345 16.46 -21.76 -14.69
N TYR A 346 15.68 -20.92 -15.34
CA TYR A 346 15.54 -20.83 -16.79
C TYR A 346 15.98 -19.45 -17.26
N GLY A 347 16.79 -19.40 -18.35
CA GLY A 347 17.19 -18.14 -18.97
C GLY A 347 18.40 -17.47 -18.33
N TRP A 348 19.26 -18.23 -17.63
CA TRP A 348 20.52 -17.72 -17.10
C TRP A 348 21.49 -17.24 -18.20
N PRO A 349 21.66 -17.97 -19.34
CA PRO A 349 22.53 -17.48 -20.40
C PRO A 349 22.13 -16.10 -20.93
N GLU A 350 20.84 -15.84 -21.14
CA GLU A 350 20.31 -14.56 -21.64
C GLU A 350 20.59 -13.42 -20.67
N LEU A 351 20.34 -13.61 -19.38
CA LEU A 351 20.63 -12.62 -18.36
C LEU A 351 22.14 -12.39 -18.22
N ARG A 352 22.94 -13.46 -18.22
CA ARG A 352 24.41 -13.38 -18.16
C ARG A 352 24.98 -12.59 -19.33
N ASP A 353 24.49 -12.80 -20.55
CA ASP A 353 24.92 -12.05 -21.72
C ASP A 353 24.58 -10.57 -21.63
N TYR A 354 23.45 -10.21 -21.04
CA TYR A 354 23.13 -8.82 -20.72
C TYR A 354 24.09 -8.25 -19.66
N ILE A 355 24.39 -8.97 -18.60
CA ILE A 355 25.32 -8.55 -17.53
C ILE A 355 26.73 -8.30 -18.10
N LEU A 356 27.18 -9.15 -18.98
CA LEU A 356 28.49 -9.05 -19.62
C LEU A 356 28.53 -8.05 -20.80
N GLY A 357 27.46 -7.31 -21.05
CA GLY A 357 27.40 -6.29 -22.10
C GLY A 357 27.29 -6.80 -23.52
N LYS A 358 27.04 -8.11 -23.75
CA LYS A 358 26.96 -8.69 -25.10
C LYS A 358 25.68 -8.28 -25.85
N THR A 359 24.62 -7.88 -25.13
CA THR A 359 23.31 -7.54 -25.72
C THR A 359 23.15 -6.06 -26.00
N ASP A 360 23.73 -5.19 -25.17
CA ASP A 360 23.59 -3.72 -25.23
C ASP A 360 24.92 -2.95 -25.29
N GLY A 361 26.06 -3.67 -25.34
CA GLY A 361 27.40 -3.07 -25.41
C GLY A 361 27.91 -2.47 -24.09
N VAL A 362 27.17 -2.64 -22.97
CA VAL A 362 27.53 -2.09 -21.67
C VAL A 362 27.72 -3.19 -20.63
N GLU A 363 28.98 -3.47 -20.26
CA GLU A 363 29.28 -4.41 -19.19
C GLU A 363 28.90 -3.85 -17.82
N LYS A 364 28.12 -4.61 -17.03
CA LYS A 364 27.53 -4.18 -15.77
C LYS A 364 28.48 -4.40 -14.58
N THR A 365 29.72 -3.88 -14.71
CA THR A 365 30.76 -4.01 -13.67
C THR A 365 30.37 -3.33 -12.36
N PRO A 366 31.01 -3.66 -11.21
CA PRO A 366 30.83 -2.90 -9.97
C PRO A 366 31.15 -1.40 -10.13
N ALA A 367 32.10 -1.03 -10.97
CA ALA A 367 32.43 0.36 -11.27
C ALA A 367 31.32 1.07 -12.07
N TRP A 368 30.71 0.37 -13.05
CA TRP A 368 29.52 0.88 -13.72
C TRP A 368 28.36 1.04 -12.74
N ALA A 369 28.10 0.04 -11.89
CA ALA A 369 27.04 0.10 -10.89
C ALA A 369 27.25 1.26 -9.88
N ALA A 370 28.50 1.50 -9.47
CA ALA A 370 28.85 2.62 -8.57
C ALA A 370 28.53 3.99 -9.20
N ASN A 371 28.79 4.16 -10.51
CA ASN A 371 28.42 5.37 -11.24
C ASN A 371 26.89 5.59 -11.25
N GLU A 372 26.10 4.52 -11.41
CA GLU A 372 24.64 4.61 -11.42
C GLU A 372 24.05 4.82 -10.01
N CYS A 373 24.45 3.98 -9.04
CA CYS A 373 23.81 3.96 -7.72
C CYS A 373 24.49 4.86 -6.66
N GLY A 374 25.70 5.33 -6.90
CA GLY A 374 26.45 6.17 -5.98
C GLY A 374 27.08 5.41 -4.81
N VAL A 375 26.90 4.08 -4.71
CA VAL A 375 27.60 3.25 -3.73
C VAL A 375 28.98 2.90 -4.29
N PRO A 376 30.09 3.06 -3.52
CA PRO A 376 31.44 2.76 -4.00
C PRO A 376 31.58 1.33 -4.52
N ALA A 377 32.33 1.14 -5.61
CA ALA A 377 32.50 -0.18 -6.25
C ALA A 377 33.07 -1.21 -5.27
N GLU A 378 34.00 -0.80 -4.43
CA GLU A 378 34.63 -1.64 -3.40
C GLU A 378 33.56 -2.12 -2.40
N LYS A 379 32.59 -1.26 -2.04
CA LYS A 379 31.52 -1.62 -1.13
C LYS A 379 30.51 -2.58 -1.76
N ILE A 380 30.22 -2.43 -3.06
CA ILE A 380 29.40 -3.38 -3.81
C ILE A 380 30.06 -4.77 -3.83
N VAL A 381 31.37 -4.81 -4.08
CA VAL A 381 32.18 -6.04 -4.07
C VAL A 381 32.22 -6.67 -2.67
N GLU A 382 32.54 -5.89 -1.64
CA GLU A 382 32.57 -6.35 -0.25
C GLU A 382 31.21 -6.99 0.14
N LEU A 383 30.12 -6.27 -0.12
CA LEU A 383 28.77 -6.70 0.25
C LEU A 383 28.38 -8.01 -0.42
N VAL A 384 28.61 -8.16 -1.72
CA VAL A 384 28.20 -9.39 -2.42
C VAL A 384 29.06 -10.58 -2.00
N HIS A 385 30.33 -10.39 -1.69
CA HIS A 385 31.18 -11.45 -1.14
C HIS A 385 30.77 -11.83 0.30
N GLU A 386 30.37 -10.86 1.10
CA GLU A 386 29.83 -11.13 2.43
C GLU A 386 28.52 -11.94 2.35
N MET A 387 27.60 -11.56 1.45
CA MET A 387 26.36 -12.29 1.22
C MET A 387 26.60 -13.71 0.69
N GLN A 388 27.61 -13.89 -0.15
CA GLN A 388 27.95 -15.18 -0.74
C GLN A 388 28.60 -16.14 0.30
N SER A 389 29.42 -15.61 1.20
CA SER A 389 30.18 -16.42 2.18
C SER A 389 29.40 -16.76 3.44
N HIS A 390 28.22 -16.14 3.64
CA HIS A 390 27.37 -16.33 4.81
C HIS A 390 25.94 -16.74 4.41
N ARG A 391 25.23 -17.41 5.31
CA ARG A 391 23.80 -17.70 5.16
C ARG A 391 23.03 -16.39 5.23
N THR A 392 22.60 -15.88 4.08
CA THR A 392 22.00 -14.55 3.95
C THR A 392 20.52 -14.62 3.56
N MET A 393 19.67 -13.99 4.38
CA MET A 393 18.26 -13.76 4.05
C MET A 393 18.09 -12.35 3.51
N ILE A 394 17.65 -12.23 2.26
CA ILE A 394 17.31 -10.96 1.63
C ILE A 394 15.83 -10.67 1.88
N MET A 395 15.51 -9.60 2.60
CA MET A 395 14.16 -9.14 2.89
C MET A 395 13.86 -7.90 2.03
N MET A 396 13.16 -8.09 0.92
CA MET A 396 12.82 -6.98 0.03
C MET A 396 11.52 -6.29 0.45
N GLY A 397 11.58 -4.98 0.56
CA GLY A 397 10.41 -4.15 0.80
C GLY A 397 9.64 -3.82 -0.48
N TRP A 398 8.37 -3.42 -0.32
CA TRP A 398 7.52 -3.07 -1.47
C TRP A 398 7.73 -1.62 -1.96
N GLY A 399 8.52 -0.82 -1.27
CA GLY A 399 8.83 0.56 -1.68
C GLY A 399 9.54 0.63 -3.03
N ILE A 400 10.51 -0.25 -3.23
CA ILE A 400 11.38 -0.27 -4.43
C ILE A 400 10.66 -0.63 -5.74
N GLN A 401 9.44 -1.13 -5.69
CA GLN A 401 8.63 -1.38 -6.89
C GLN A 401 7.69 -0.23 -7.27
N ARG A 402 7.60 0.83 -6.41
CA ARG A 402 6.77 2.02 -6.68
C ARG A 402 7.60 3.14 -7.33
N ILE A 403 8.41 2.74 -8.27
CA ILE A 403 9.27 3.59 -9.09
C ILE A 403 8.99 3.30 -10.57
N GLN A 404 9.44 4.15 -11.46
CA GLN A 404 9.42 3.84 -12.88
C GLN A 404 10.27 2.59 -13.12
N TYR A 405 9.75 1.64 -13.89
CA TYR A 405 10.34 0.30 -14.12
C TYR A 405 10.40 -0.60 -12.86
N GLY A 406 9.48 -0.41 -11.93
CA GLY A 406 9.49 -1.09 -10.63
C GLY A 406 9.39 -2.61 -10.66
N GLU A 407 8.93 -3.19 -11.76
CA GLU A 407 8.90 -4.64 -12.02
C GLU A 407 10.31 -5.26 -11.94
N GLN A 408 11.31 -4.49 -12.36
CA GLN A 408 12.70 -4.96 -12.46
C GLN A 408 13.31 -5.25 -11.07
N SER A 409 12.97 -4.49 -10.05
CA SER A 409 13.61 -4.55 -8.73
C SER A 409 13.47 -5.93 -8.08
N HIS A 410 12.25 -6.48 -8.03
CA HIS A 410 12.03 -7.79 -7.40
C HIS A 410 12.51 -8.93 -8.30
N TRP A 411 12.38 -8.81 -9.62
CA TRP A 411 12.93 -9.79 -10.55
C TRP A 411 14.45 -9.88 -10.43
N MET A 412 15.12 -8.74 -10.36
CA MET A 412 16.58 -8.69 -10.16
C MET A 412 16.99 -9.23 -8.77
N GLY A 413 16.17 -9.00 -7.74
CA GLY A 413 16.38 -9.58 -6.40
C GLY A 413 16.37 -11.11 -6.42
N PHE A 414 15.43 -11.73 -7.16
CA PHE A 414 15.43 -13.18 -7.37
C PHE A 414 16.64 -13.65 -8.20
N ALA A 415 17.09 -12.86 -9.18
CA ALA A 415 18.29 -13.16 -9.95
C ALA A 415 19.56 -13.14 -9.07
N LEU A 416 19.70 -12.14 -8.21
CA LEU A 416 20.81 -12.07 -7.24
C LEU A 416 20.76 -13.24 -6.25
N ALA A 417 19.60 -13.54 -5.67
CA ALA A 417 19.43 -14.66 -4.75
C ALA A 417 19.71 -16.03 -5.41
N ALA A 418 19.39 -16.17 -6.70
CA ALA A 418 19.71 -17.36 -7.51
C ALA A 418 21.22 -17.47 -7.77
N ALA A 419 21.88 -16.34 -8.11
CA ALA A 419 23.33 -16.32 -8.32
C ALA A 419 24.12 -16.65 -7.04
N LEU A 420 23.58 -16.29 -5.87
CA LEU A 420 24.09 -16.67 -4.54
C LEU A 420 23.82 -18.16 -4.19
N GLY A 421 22.93 -18.84 -4.92
CA GLY A 421 22.61 -20.25 -4.71
C GLY A 421 21.85 -20.57 -3.42
N GLN A 422 21.27 -19.57 -2.75
CA GLN A 422 20.72 -19.77 -1.39
C GLN A 422 19.20 -19.93 -1.33
N ILE A 423 18.46 -19.80 -2.44
CA ILE A 423 17.00 -20.00 -2.48
C ILE A 423 16.67 -21.45 -2.08
N GLY A 424 15.74 -21.63 -1.16
CA GLY A 424 15.32 -22.95 -0.63
C GLY A 424 16.24 -23.52 0.45
N LEU A 425 17.23 -22.77 0.92
CA LEU A 425 18.05 -23.15 2.07
C LEU A 425 17.50 -22.54 3.37
N PRO A 426 17.51 -23.26 4.48
CA PRO A 426 17.12 -22.71 5.77
C PRO A 426 17.92 -21.44 6.14
N GLY A 427 17.22 -20.34 6.38
CA GLY A 427 17.82 -19.05 6.77
C GLY A 427 18.51 -18.28 5.63
N GLY A 428 18.47 -18.78 4.37
CA GLY A 428 19.01 -18.10 3.21
C GLY A 428 17.95 -17.81 2.14
N GLY A 429 18.36 -17.12 1.08
CA GLY A 429 17.51 -16.80 -0.06
C GLY A 429 16.81 -15.44 0.04
N ILE A 430 15.57 -15.37 -0.40
CA ILE A 430 14.83 -14.11 -0.55
C ILE A 430 13.38 -14.23 -0.07
N GLY A 431 12.87 -13.18 0.57
CA GLY A 431 11.46 -13.02 0.92
C GLY A 431 10.95 -11.62 0.64
N THR A 432 9.70 -11.52 0.19
CA THR A 432 9.12 -10.27 -0.31
C THR A 432 8.03 -9.69 0.59
N ASN A 433 7.66 -10.35 1.70
CA ASN A 433 6.56 -9.92 2.59
C ASN A 433 6.95 -9.73 4.06
N TYR A 434 8.22 -9.82 4.44
CA TYR A 434 8.64 -9.51 5.81
C TYR A 434 8.30 -8.09 6.28
N ALA A 435 8.16 -7.17 5.33
CA ALA A 435 7.78 -5.78 5.58
C ALA A 435 6.27 -5.50 5.36
N TYR A 436 5.41 -6.52 5.46
CA TYR A 436 3.97 -6.36 5.31
C TYR A 436 3.19 -7.42 6.08
N SER A 437 2.16 -7.00 6.83
CA SER A 437 1.21 -7.87 7.53
C SER A 437 1.88 -9.02 8.30
N ASN A 438 2.98 -8.70 8.98
CA ASN A 438 3.79 -9.65 9.76
C ASN A 438 4.28 -10.87 8.96
N GLY A 439 4.61 -10.67 7.68
CA GLY A 439 5.11 -11.73 6.81
C GLY A 439 6.30 -12.47 7.41
N GLY A 440 6.37 -13.78 7.16
CA GLY A 440 7.33 -14.66 7.80
C GLY A 440 6.93 -15.17 9.19
N ALA A 441 5.96 -14.54 9.87
CA ALA A 441 5.39 -15.13 11.09
C ALA A 441 4.80 -16.51 10.77
N PRO A 442 5.08 -17.53 11.60
CA PRO A 442 4.53 -18.87 11.41
C PRO A 442 3.00 -18.82 11.40
N MET A 443 2.39 -19.49 10.43
CA MET A 443 0.94 -19.49 10.30
C MET A 443 0.30 -20.41 11.35
N ALA A 444 -0.55 -19.83 12.19
CA ALA A 444 -1.34 -20.60 13.13
C ALA A 444 -2.43 -21.44 12.40
N TYR A 445 -2.80 -22.55 13.01
CA TYR A 445 -3.67 -23.55 12.41
C TYR A 445 -5.10 -23.40 12.89
N GLY A 446 -5.91 -22.75 12.08
CA GLY A 446 -7.32 -22.54 12.36
C GLY A 446 -8.11 -22.14 11.12
N PRO A 447 -9.44 -22.11 11.22
CA PRO A 447 -10.29 -21.73 10.11
C PRO A 447 -10.19 -20.24 9.78
N PHE A 448 -10.35 -19.89 8.49
CA PHE A 448 -10.53 -18.50 8.06
C PHE A 448 -12.01 -18.15 8.02
N LEU A 449 -12.32 -16.90 8.44
CA LEU A 449 -13.65 -16.34 8.21
C LEU A 449 -13.81 -15.97 6.74
N GLY A 450 -14.92 -16.35 6.15
CA GLY A 450 -15.41 -15.73 4.93
C GLY A 450 -15.82 -14.28 5.14
N GLY A 451 -16.39 -13.68 4.11
CA GLY A 451 -17.05 -12.37 4.18
C GLY A 451 -18.31 -12.40 3.31
N ILE A 452 -19.10 -11.34 3.34
CA ILE A 452 -20.24 -11.20 2.43
C ILE A 452 -19.71 -11.18 1.00
N SER A 453 -20.15 -12.14 0.18
CA SER A 453 -19.65 -12.28 -1.18
C SER A 453 -20.13 -11.13 -2.07
N SER A 454 -19.21 -10.53 -2.81
CA SER A 454 -19.55 -9.60 -3.90
C SER A 454 -19.87 -10.34 -5.22
N ALA A 455 -19.53 -11.62 -5.33
CA ALA A 455 -19.76 -12.43 -6.52
C ALA A 455 -21.21 -12.94 -6.56
N VAL A 456 -22.12 -12.09 -6.97
CA VAL A 456 -23.55 -12.35 -7.13
C VAL A 456 -23.97 -12.10 -8.57
N LYS A 457 -25.05 -12.78 -8.99
CA LYS A 457 -25.65 -12.57 -10.32
C LYS A 457 -26.52 -11.32 -10.30
N PRO A 458 -26.63 -10.59 -11.43
CA PRO A 458 -27.54 -9.48 -11.53
C PRO A 458 -29.00 -9.96 -11.41
N VAL A 459 -29.84 -9.15 -10.75
CA VAL A 459 -31.29 -9.41 -10.69
C VAL A 459 -31.96 -9.22 -12.06
N LYS A 460 -31.34 -8.39 -12.91
CA LYS A 460 -31.74 -8.18 -14.29
C LYS A 460 -30.49 -8.01 -15.16
N GLU A 461 -30.38 -8.80 -16.21
CA GLU A 461 -29.27 -8.68 -17.15
C GLU A 461 -29.25 -7.31 -17.83
N PRO A 462 -28.11 -6.68 -17.96
CA PRO A 462 -27.99 -5.40 -18.65
C PRO A 462 -28.34 -5.53 -20.13
N THR A 463 -29.16 -4.63 -20.62
CA THR A 463 -29.54 -4.58 -22.04
C THR A 463 -28.54 -3.80 -22.90
N ALA A 464 -27.80 -2.86 -22.28
CA ALA A 464 -26.80 -2.09 -22.98
C ALA A 464 -25.47 -2.89 -23.11
N PRO A 465 -24.87 -2.93 -24.32
CA PRO A 465 -23.61 -3.61 -24.51
C PRO A 465 -22.46 -2.92 -23.76
N TRP A 466 -21.48 -3.70 -23.33
CA TRP A 466 -20.25 -3.14 -22.76
C TRP A 466 -19.47 -2.33 -23.80
N LYS A 467 -19.04 -1.12 -23.38
CA LYS A 467 -18.18 -0.25 -24.16
C LYS A 467 -16.83 -0.11 -23.44
N GLY A 468 -15.74 -0.46 -24.10
CA GLY A 468 -14.42 -0.47 -23.50
C GLY A 468 -14.15 -1.69 -22.61
N SER A 469 -13.08 -1.65 -21.83
CA SER A 469 -12.65 -2.74 -20.97
C SER A 469 -13.42 -2.76 -19.65
N LYS A 470 -13.75 -3.98 -19.16
CA LYS A 470 -14.44 -4.16 -17.87
C LYS A 470 -13.53 -3.86 -16.66
N THR A 471 -12.23 -3.89 -16.88
CA THR A 471 -11.22 -3.72 -15.82
C THR A 471 -10.13 -2.80 -16.30
N ILE A 472 -9.72 -1.85 -15.46
CA ILE A 472 -8.62 -0.93 -15.71
C ILE A 472 -7.56 -1.06 -14.60
N PRO A 473 -6.27 -0.79 -14.88
CA PRO A 473 -5.25 -0.74 -13.84
C PRO A 473 -5.55 0.38 -12.83
N VAL A 474 -5.40 0.09 -11.54
CA VAL A 474 -5.79 1.00 -10.45
C VAL A 474 -5.14 2.38 -10.54
N ALA A 475 -3.88 2.46 -10.94
CA ALA A 475 -3.17 3.73 -11.08
C ALA A 475 -3.51 4.49 -12.38
N ARG A 476 -4.43 3.96 -13.22
CA ARG A 476 -4.81 4.58 -14.51
C ARG A 476 -6.25 5.13 -14.54
N PHE A 477 -6.97 5.14 -13.42
CA PHE A 477 -8.37 5.59 -13.46
C PHE A 477 -8.49 7.10 -13.77
N ALA A 478 -7.54 7.94 -13.31
CA ALA A 478 -7.54 9.38 -13.64
C ALA A 478 -7.34 9.60 -15.15
N ASP A 479 -6.39 8.88 -15.76
CA ASP A 479 -6.18 8.87 -17.21
C ASP A 479 -7.42 8.33 -17.96
N CYS A 480 -8.10 7.30 -17.40
CA CYS A 480 -9.35 6.78 -17.95
C CYS A 480 -10.46 7.83 -17.96
N PHE A 481 -10.65 8.56 -16.85
CA PHE A 481 -11.70 9.60 -16.77
C PHE A 481 -11.40 10.75 -17.74
N ALA A 482 -10.12 11.11 -17.88
CA ALA A 482 -9.71 12.20 -18.76
C ALA A 482 -9.79 11.83 -20.26
N ASN A 483 -9.61 10.56 -20.62
CA ASN A 483 -9.41 10.12 -22.00
C ASN A 483 -10.25 8.89 -22.38
N PRO A 484 -11.60 8.97 -22.38
CA PRO A 484 -12.43 7.86 -22.83
C PRO A 484 -12.06 7.40 -24.25
N GLY A 485 -12.04 6.09 -24.48
CA GLY A 485 -11.68 5.46 -25.76
C GLY A 485 -10.16 5.28 -25.98
N LYS A 486 -9.30 5.88 -25.16
CA LYS A 486 -7.86 5.65 -25.22
C LYS A 486 -7.54 4.17 -24.98
N VAL A 487 -6.58 3.64 -25.74
CA VAL A 487 -6.07 2.27 -25.61
C VAL A 487 -4.68 2.29 -25.02
N ILE A 488 -4.48 1.50 -23.97
CA ILE A 488 -3.17 1.31 -23.34
C ILE A 488 -2.74 -0.15 -23.35
N ASP A 489 -1.45 -0.39 -23.24
CA ASP A 489 -0.88 -1.72 -23.01
C ASP A 489 -0.96 -2.09 -21.53
N PHE A 490 -1.26 -3.35 -21.24
CA PHE A 490 -1.29 -3.86 -19.88
C PHE A 490 -1.09 -5.39 -19.86
N ASN A 491 0.02 -5.85 -19.31
CA ASN A 491 0.30 -7.28 -19.07
C ASN A 491 0.08 -8.17 -20.32
N GLY A 492 0.62 -7.75 -21.46
CA GLY A 492 0.43 -8.41 -22.75
C GLY A 492 -0.95 -8.21 -23.37
N THR A 493 -1.72 -7.23 -22.97
CA THR A 493 -3.08 -6.98 -23.43
C THR A 493 -3.35 -5.51 -23.75
N LYS A 494 -4.43 -5.24 -24.48
CA LYS A 494 -4.93 -3.88 -24.70
C LYS A 494 -6.10 -3.59 -23.76
N VAL A 495 -6.04 -2.47 -23.07
CA VAL A 495 -7.14 -1.94 -22.25
C VAL A 495 -7.68 -0.70 -22.93
N THR A 496 -8.95 -0.73 -23.34
CA THR A 496 -9.66 0.43 -23.89
C THR A 496 -10.44 1.10 -22.77
N TYR A 497 -10.20 2.38 -22.53
CA TYR A 497 -10.86 3.12 -21.48
C TYR A 497 -12.36 3.33 -21.76
N PRO A 498 -13.25 2.92 -20.84
CA PRO A 498 -14.68 3.23 -20.97
C PRO A 498 -14.95 4.71 -20.65
N GLU A 499 -16.14 5.19 -21.07
CA GLU A 499 -16.64 6.50 -20.66
C GLU A 499 -17.37 6.40 -19.32
N VAL A 500 -16.73 6.85 -18.24
CA VAL A 500 -17.32 6.82 -16.90
C VAL A 500 -18.24 8.01 -16.69
N ARG A 501 -19.47 7.74 -16.23
CA ARG A 501 -20.49 8.77 -15.94
C ARG A 501 -20.86 8.81 -14.46
N LEU A 502 -20.87 7.66 -13.78
CA LEU A 502 -21.14 7.55 -12.36
C LEU A 502 -19.93 6.95 -11.66
N VAL A 503 -19.44 7.63 -10.65
CA VAL A 503 -18.43 7.12 -9.70
C VAL A 503 -19.10 6.86 -8.37
N MET A 504 -19.00 5.65 -7.87
CA MET A 504 -19.34 5.28 -6.49
C MET A 504 -18.04 4.94 -5.74
N TRP A 505 -17.75 5.69 -4.70
CA TRP A 505 -16.53 5.53 -3.91
C TRP A 505 -16.87 5.32 -2.44
N ALA A 506 -16.63 4.12 -1.93
CA ALA A 506 -16.95 3.74 -0.55
C ALA A 506 -15.67 3.51 0.27
N GLY A 507 -15.27 4.52 1.02
CA GLY A 507 -14.01 4.54 1.79
C GLY A 507 -12.76 4.67 0.93
N GLY A 508 -11.71 5.22 1.51
CA GLY A 508 -10.45 5.50 0.83
C GLY A 508 -10.40 6.89 0.19
N ASN A 509 -9.18 7.43 0.04
CA ASN A 509 -8.95 8.82 -0.38
C ASN A 509 -8.00 8.89 -1.59
N PRO A 510 -8.51 8.75 -2.83
CA PRO A 510 -7.70 8.79 -4.05
C PRO A 510 -6.89 10.09 -4.19
N PHE A 511 -7.36 11.23 -3.68
CA PHE A 511 -6.61 12.48 -3.68
C PHE A 511 -5.32 12.44 -2.84
N ALA A 512 -5.14 11.40 -2.00
CA ALA A 512 -3.92 11.19 -1.22
C ALA A 512 -3.02 10.06 -1.77
N HIS A 513 -3.47 9.28 -2.75
CA HIS A 513 -2.67 8.15 -3.26
C HIS A 513 -2.60 8.00 -4.79
N GLN A 514 -3.41 8.75 -5.55
CA GLN A 514 -3.27 8.80 -7.01
C GLN A 514 -2.14 9.77 -7.37
N PRO A 515 -1.20 9.39 -8.26
CA PRO A 515 -0.18 10.30 -8.77
C PRO A 515 -0.77 11.51 -9.49
N ASP A 516 -0.03 12.61 -9.51
CA ASP A 516 -0.43 13.90 -10.10
C ASP A 516 -1.82 14.36 -9.64
N THR A 517 -1.92 14.67 -8.33
CA THR A 517 -3.20 15.06 -7.71
C THR A 517 -3.84 16.27 -8.39
N MET A 518 -3.03 17.18 -8.97
CA MET A 518 -3.54 18.32 -9.74
C MET A 518 -4.23 17.88 -11.05
N ASN A 519 -3.73 16.83 -11.68
CA ASN A 519 -4.39 16.21 -12.83
C ASN A 519 -5.64 15.41 -12.41
N LEU A 520 -5.57 14.71 -11.28
CA LEU A 520 -6.73 14.02 -10.72
C LEU A 520 -7.89 15.00 -10.47
N GLU A 521 -7.63 16.18 -9.88
CA GLU A 521 -8.66 17.20 -9.62
C GLU A 521 -9.41 17.57 -10.90
N ARG A 522 -8.69 17.73 -12.03
CA ARG A 522 -9.30 17.99 -13.35
C ARG A 522 -10.07 16.79 -13.90
N ALA A 523 -9.46 15.60 -13.82
CA ALA A 523 -10.08 14.36 -14.30
C ALA A 523 -11.35 14.01 -13.49
N TRP A 524 -11.37 14.35 -12.20
CA TRP A 524 -12.49 14.07 -11.30
C TRP A 524 -13.76 14.89 -11.63
N LYS A 525 -13.63 15.96 -12.41
CA LYS A 525 -14.76 16.75 -12.95
C LYS A 525 -15.39 16.11 -14.20
N LYS A 526 -14.81 15.04 -14.79
CA LYS A 526 -15.33 14.41 -16.02
C LYS A 526 -16.58 13.52 -15.78
N PRO A 527 -16.62 12.63 -14.78
CA PRO A 527 -17.84 11.90 -14.47
C PRO A 527 -19.03 12.84 -14.17
N GLU A 528 -20.21 12.42 -14.56
CA GLU A 528 -21.44 13.21 -14.36
C GLU A 528 -21.80 13.31 -12.88
N THR A 529 -21.69 12.20 -12.15
CA THR A 529 -22.00 12.15 -10.71
C THR A 529 -20.93 11.37 -9.96
N VAL A 530 -20.58 11.89 -8.76
CA VAL A 530 -19.68 11.25 -7.79
C VAL A 530 -20.39 11.11 -6.45
N VAL A 531 -20.56 9.86 -6.01
CA VAL A 531 -21.10 9.51 -4.69
C VAL A 531 -19.97 9.00 -3.80
N VAL A 532 -19.82 9.56 -2.62
CA VAL A 532 -18.82 9.13 -1.64
C VAL A 532 -19.49 8.70 -0.35
N THR A 533 -19.12 7.52 0.15
CA THR A 533 -19.45 7.04 1.49
C THR A 533 -18.17 7.01 2.31
N ASP A 534 -18.07 7.81 3.37
CA ASP A 534 -16.87 7.89 4.20
C ASP A 534 -17.22 8.32 5.62
N THR A 535 -16.27 8.14 6.54
CA THR A 535 -16.42 8.55 7.95
C THR A 535 -16.05 10.02 8.17
N VAL A 536 -15.11 10.55 7.39
CA VAL A 536 -14.54 11.90 7.55
C VAL A 536 -14.45 12.65 6.22
N TRP A 537 -14.41 13.99 6.29
CA TRP A 537 -14.32 14.89 5.15
C TRP A 537 -12.93 14.84 4.50
N THR A 538 -12.59 13.68 3.94
CA THR A 538 -11.40 13.55 3.08
C THR A 538 -11.47 14.50 1.89
N ALA A 539 -10.33 14.73 1.23
CA ALA A 539 -10.33 15.49 -0.02
C ALA A 539 -11.28 14.88 -1.07
N THR A 540 -11.42 13.56 -1.09
CA THR A 540 -12.37 12.86 -1.97
C THR A 540 -13.83 13.20 -1.65
N ALA A 541 -14.20 13.22 -0.36
CA ALA A 541 -15.54 13.62 0.07
C ALA A 541 -15.83 15.10 -0.27
N ARG A 542 -14.83 15.98 -0.12
CA ARG A 542 -14.92 17.40 -0.52
C ARG A 542 -15.12 17.61 -2.02
N HIS A 543 -14.68 16.64 -2.83
CA HIS A 543 -14.84 16.65 -4.28
C HIS A 543 -15.95 15.71 -4.76
N ALA A 544 -16.97 15.46 -3.94
CA ALA A 544 -18.14 14.65 -4.30
C ALA A 544 -19.37 15.53 -4.62
N ASP A 545 -20.40 14.91 -5.19
CA ASP A 545 -21.72 15.50 -5.36
C ASP A 545 -22.67 15.10 -4.23
N ILE A 546 -22.61 13.83 -3.82
CA ILE A 546 -23.40 13.26 -2.73
C ILE A 546 -22.45 12.59 -1.74
N VAL A 547 -22.57 12.91 -0.46
CA VAL A 547 -21.73 12.38 0.62
C VAL A 547 -22.61 11.73 1.67
N LEU A 548 -22.35 10.44 1.93
CA LEU A 548 -23.08 9.60 2.87
C LEU A 548 -22.20 9.32 4.11
N PRO A 549 -22.66 9.66 5.32
CA PRO A 549 -21.88 9.49 6.56
C PRO A 549 -21.85 8.02 6.99
N ALA A 550 -20.67 7.39 6.93
CA ALA A 550 -20.46 6.03 7.41
C ALA A 550 -20.09 6.00 8.89
N ALA A 551 -20.47 4.92 9.57
CA ALA A 551 -20.09 4.61 10.94
C ALA A 551 -18.63 4.12 11.04
N THR A 552 -17.99 4.34 12.18
CA THR A 552 -16.65 3.82 12.49
C THR A 552 -16.74 2.42 13.11
N CYS A 553 -15.60 1.73 13.24
CA CYS A 553 -15.53 0.40 13.85
C CYS A 553 -15.99 0.33 15.33
N PHE A 554 -16.26 1.45 15.96
CA PHE A 554 -16.83 1.54 17.32
C PHE A 554 -18.36 1.60 17.32
N GLU A 555 -18.97 1.92 16.19
CA GLU A 555 -20.37 2.32 16.06
C GLU A 555 -21.26 1.23 15.46
N HIS A 556 -20.72 0.07 15.15
CA HIS A 556 -21.43 -1.10 14.64
C HIS A 556 -20.74 -2.41 15.06
N PRO A 557 -21.45 -3.55 15.11
CA PRO A 557 -20.83 -4.85 15.33
C PRO A 557 -20.20 -5.38 14.04
N ASP A 558 -19.16 -6.21 14.19
CA ASP A 558 -18.55 -6.94 13.08
C ASP A 558 -17.73 -8.14 13.60
N ILE A 559 -16.99 -8.82 12.74
CA ILE A 559 -16.09 -9.94 13.05
C ILE A 559 -14.92 -9.95 12.07
N THR A 560 -13.72 -10.35 12.51
CA THR A 560 -12.57 -10.45 11.61
C THR A 560 -11.56 -11.51 12.04
N ASN A 561 -10.66 -11.92 11.14
CA ASN A 561 -9.48 -12.71 11.48
C ASN A 561 -8.37 -11.82 12.03
N ILE A 562 -7.49 -12.42 12.84
CA ILE A 562 -6.25 -11.82 13.33
C ILE A 562 -5.10 -12.31 12.44
N GLY A 563 -4.40 -11.38 11.81
CA GLY A 563 -3.23 -11.65 10.96
C GLY A 563 -3.54 -12.21 9.57
N THR A 564 -3.15 -11.46 8.55
CA THR A 564 -3.34 -11.86 7.14
C THR A 564 -2.47 -13.05 6.74
N TYR A 565 -1.21 -13.07 7.18
CA TYR A 565 -0.29 -14.18 6.91
C TYR A 565 -0.16 -15.16 8.09
N SER A 566 -0.28 -14.66 9.33
CA SER A 566 -0.10 -15.46 10.54
C SER A 566 -1.35 -16.24 10.93
N ASN A 567 -2.56 -15.77 10.56
CA ASN A 567 -3.84 -16.40 10.94
C ASN A 567 -3.95 -16.71 12.43
N ASP A 568 -3.59 -15.74 13.28
CA ASP A 568 -3.45 -15.93 14.72
C ASP A 568 -4.77 -16.24 15.44
N GLY A 569 -5.93 -15.95 14.82
CA GLY A 569 -7.23 -16.21 15.43
C GLY A 569 -8.41 -15.47 14.78
N ILE A 570 -9.50 -15.40 15.55
CA ILE A 570 -10.73 -14.65 15.21
C ILE A 570 -11.04 -13.71 16.38
N VAL A 571 -11.47 -12.49 16.07
CA VAL A 571 -11.88 -11.50 17.07
C VAL A 571 -13.28 -10.98 16.75
N ALA A 572 -14.11 -10.85 17.78
CA ALA A 572 -15.38 -10.15 17.75
C ALA A 572 -15.12 -8.63 17.73
N MET A 573 -15.81 -7.93 16.87
CA MET A 573 -15.82 -6.48 16.87
C MET A 573 -17.15 -6.01 17.46
N GLN A 574 -17.18 -5.84 18.79
CA GLN A 574 -18.38 -5.44 19.51
C GLN A 574 -18.65 -3.96 19.29
N GLN A 575 -19.90 -3.61 19.07
CA GLN A 575 -20.30 -2.21 19.04
C GLN A 575 -20.06 -1.57 20.41
N ALA A 576 -19.34 -0.47 20.45
CA ALA A 576 -18.99 0.24 21.67
C ALA A 576 -19.97 1.38 21.98
N ILE A 577 -20.36 2.12 20.96
CA ILE A 577 -21.23 3.31 21.09
C ILE A 577 -22.29 3.30 19.98
N GLU A 578 -23.37 4.03 20.21
CA GLU A 578 -24.32 4.31 19.14
C GLU A 578 -23.67 5.14 18.02
N PRO A 579 -24.09 4.95 16.77
CA PRO A 579 -23.63 5.79 15.65
C PRO A 579 -23.78 7.27 15.97
N GLN A 580 -22.68 8.01 15.84
CA GLN A 580 -22.67 9.44 16.17
C GLN A 580 -23.38 10.25 15.09
N TRP A 581 -24.15 11.24 15.49
CA TRP A 581 -25.02 12.05 14.62
C TRP A 581 -25.96 11.17 13.79
N GLU A 582 -25.95 11.33 12.47
CA GLU A 582 -26.78 10.54 11.56
C GLU A 582 -25.96 9.49 10.79
N SER A 583 -24.75 9.14 11.25
CA SER A 583 -23.97 8.10 10.57
C SER A 583 -24.64 6.72 10.64
N LYS A 584 -24.41 5.90 9.63
CA LYS A 584 -24.97 4.54 9.51
C LYS A 584 -23.86 3.57 9.13
N SER A 585 -24.02 2.29 9.46
CA SER A 585 -23.11 1.28 9.03
C SER A 585 -23.13 1.11 7.49
N ASP A 586 -22.04 0.68 6.90
CA ASP A 586 -21.99 0.42 5.46
C ASP A 586 -23.04 -0.62 5.06
N TYR A 587 -23.26 -1.64 5.90
CA TYR A 587 -24.29 -2.64 5.63
C TYR A 587 -25.68 -2.01 5.55
N TRP A 588 -26.05 -1.13 6.47
CA TRP A 588 -27.32 -0.43 6.42
C TRP A 588 -27.44 0.45 5.16
N ILE A 589 -26.40 1.25 4.84
CA ILE A 589 -26.41 2.16 3.69
C ILE A 589 -26.67 1.39 2.38
N PHE A 590 -25.91 0.31 2.15
CA PHE A 590 -26.04 -0.47 0.92
C PHE A 590 -27.32 -1.34 0.89
N SER A 591 -27.82 -1.78 2.06
CA SER A 591 -29.11 -2.48 2.13
C SER A 591 -30.30 -1.56 1.79
N GLU A 592 -30.25 -0.31 2.25
CA GLU A 592 -31.26 0.70 1.93
C GLU A 592 -31.22 1.11 0.45
N LEU A 593 -30.02 1.23 -0.14
CA LEU A 593 -29.89 1.42 -1.59
C LEU A 593 -30.41 0.20 -2.37
N ALA A 594 -30.10 -1.01 -1.91
CA ALA A 594 -30.61 -2.23 -2.54
C ALA A 594 -32.15 -2.29 -2.54
N GLY A 595 -32.78 -1.83 -1.45
CA GLY A 595 -34.25 -1.71 -1.37
C GLY A 595 -34.82 -0.78 -2.43
N ARG A 596 -34.25 0.41 -2.61
CA ARG A 596 -34.65 1.40 -3.63
C ARG A 596 -34.37 0.92 -5.07
N LEU A 597 -33.43 0.01 -5.22
CA LEU A 597 -33.07 -0.59 -6.51
C LEU A 597 -33.79 -1.91 -6.79
N GLY A 598 -34.66 -2.37 -5.86
CA GLY A 598 -35.48 -3.57 -5.99
C GLY A 598 -34.72 -4.89 -5.88
N CYS A 599 -33.64 -4.91 -5.09
CA CYS A 599 -32.80 -6.11 -4.90
C CYS A 599 -32.35 -6.29 -3.42
N ARG A 600 -33.18 -5.86 -2.45
CA ARG A 600 -32.87 -5.96 -1.01
C ARG A 600 -32.68 -7.42 -0.58
N ASP A 601 -33.59 -8.30 -1.01
CA ASP A 601 -33.58 -9.70 -0.57
C ASP A 601 -32.35 -10.43 -1.08
N GLU A 602 -31.95 -10.21 -2.33
CA GLU A 602 -30.73 -10.77 -2.90
C GLU A 602 -29.47 -10.14 -2.29
N PHE A 603 -29.56 -8.88 -1.86
CA PHE A 603 -28.44 -8.21 -1.20
C PHE A 603 -28.26 -8.71 0.23
N THR A 604 -29.31 -8.80 1.03
CA THR A 604 -29.25 -9.12 2.47
C THR A 604 -29.36 -10.62 2.74
N GLU A 605 -29.91 -11.41 1.83
CA GLU A 605 -30.32 -12.82 2.05
C GLU A 605 -31.23 -12.97 3.27
N GLY A 606 -32.00 -11.94 3.62
CA GLY A 606 -32.90 -11.89 4.76
C GLY A 606 -32.18 -11.74 6.11
N LEU A 607 -30.89 -11.45 6.14
CA LEU A 607 -30.11 -11.32 7.38
C LEU A 607 -29.85 -9.84 7.71
N ASP A 608 -29.76 -9.55 8.98
CA ASP A 608 -29.16 -8.34 9.55
C ASP A 608 -27.64 -8.51 9.79
N GLU A 609 -26.99 -7.52 10.37
CA GLU A 609 -25.55 -7.57 10.65
C GLU A 609 -25.19 -8.73 11.61
N MET A 610 -25.94 -8.90 12.68
CA MET A 610 -25.70 -10.00 13.63
C MET A 610 -26.01 -11.35 13.03
N GLY A 611 -27.02 -11.47 12.18
CA GLY A 611 -27.31 -12.67 11.41
C GLY A 611 -26.15 -13.07 10.50
N TRP A 612 -25.54 -12.10 9.81
CA TRP A 612 -24.35 -12.34 9.02
C TRP A 612 -23.15 -12.75 9.88
N ILE A 613 -22.90 -12.07 11.01
CA ILE A 613 -21.81 -12.41 11.94
C ILE A 613 -21.94 -13.84 12.43
N ARG A 614 -23.16 -14.25 12.89
CA ARG A 614 -23.43 -15.62 13.34
C ARG A 614 -23.23 -16.65 12.21
N ARG A 615 -23.67 -16.35 11.00
CA ARG A 615 -23.49 -17.21 9.83
C ARG A 615 -22.01 -17.40 9.48
N LEU A 616 -21.22 -16.32 9.39
CA LEU A 616 -19.80 -16.37 9.06
C LEU A 616 -19.01 -17.14 10.13
N TYR A 617 -19.34 -16.94 11.40
CA TYR A 617 -18.73 -17.70 12.49
C TYR A 617 -19.12 -19.17 12.45
N GLY A 618 -20.39 -19.50 12.22
CA GLY A 618 -20.87 -20.88 12.07
C GLY A 618 -20.22 -21.61 10.89
N ASP A 619 -19.96 -20.91 9.79
CA ASP A 619 -19.21 -21.49 8.68
C ASP A 619 -17.73 -21.71 9.03
N ALA A 620 -17.12 -20.83 9.86
CA ALA A 620 -15.78 -21.07 10.41
C ALA A 620 -15.77 -22.24 11.40
N GLN A 621 -16.82 -22.45 12.23
CA GLN A 621 -16.95 -23.64 13.09
C GLN A 621 -16.94 -24.92 12.26
N LYS A 622 -17.79 -25.02 11.22
CA LYS A 622 -17.82 -26.19 10.30
C LYS A 622 -16.47 -26.42 9.61
N MET A 623 -15.78 -25.35 9.22
CA MET A 623 -14.43 -25.47 8.66
C MET A 623 -13.42 -25.95 9.70
N GLY A 624 -13.50 -25.44 10.94
CA GLY A 624 -12.68 -25.87 12.06
C GLY A 624 -12.83 -27.36 12.33
N GLU A 625 -14.08 -27.84 12.42
CA GLU A 625 -14.37 -29.29 12.61
C GLU A 625 -13.70 -30.16 11.54
N ARG A 626 -13.76 -29.76 10.25
CA ARG A 626 -13.14 -30.48 9.13
C ARG A 626 -11.61 -30.58 9.24
N ILE A 627 -10.98 -29.63 9.89
CA ILE A 627 -9.52 -29.58 10.07
C ILE A 627 -9.10 -30.00 11.48
N GLY A 628 -10.03 -30.42 12.33
CA GLY A 628 -9.75 -30.85 13.70
C GLY A 628 -9.52 -29.72 14.70
N VAL A 629 -10.00 -28.51 14.42
CA VAL A 629 -9.94 -27.37 15.33
C VAL A 629 -11.34 -27.00 15.79
N LYS A 630 -11.63 -27.24 17.06
CA LYS A 630 -12.94 -26.91 17.64
C LYS A 630 -12.97 -25.45 18.07
N LEU A 631 -13.91 -24.69 17.52
CA LEU A 631 -14.22 -23.33 18.00
C LEU A 631 -15.26 -23.38 19.12
N PRO A 632 -15.27 -22.42 20.07
CA PRO A 632 -16.32 -22.30 21.08
C PRO A 632 -17.68 -22.01 20.44
N GLU A 633 -18.76 -22.19 21.21
CA GLU A 633 -20.09 -21.76 20.79
C GLU A 633 -20.12 -20.24 20.60
N PHE A 634 -20.99 -19.76 19.69
CA PHE A 634 -21.01 -18.35 19.29
C PHE A 634 -21.14 -17.41 20.49
N ASP A 635 -22.06 -17.65 21.38
CA ASP A 635 -22.33 -16.74 22.51
C ASP A 635 -21.16 -16.74 23.52
N GLU A 636 -20.48 -17.86 23.70
CA GLU A 636 -19.24 -17.94 24.48
C GLU A 636 -18.11 -17.14 23.81
N PHE A 637 -17.90 -17.34 22.49
CA PHE A 637 -16.94 -16.58 21.70
C PHE A 637 -17.21 -15.09 21.77
N TRP A 638 -18.47 -14.68 21.53
CA TRP A 638 -18.84 -13.27 21.49
C TRP A 638 -18.65 -12.58 22.85
N LYS A 639 -18.96 -13.27 23.95
CA LYS A 639 -18.74 -12.79 25.32
C LYS A 639 -17.25 -12.67 25.63
N LYS A 640 -16.42 -13.64 25.28
CA LYS A 640 -14.96 -13.62 25.48
C LYS A 640 -14.30 -12.58 24.57
N GLY A 641 -14.80 -12.45 23.35
CA GLY A 641 -14.39 -11.49 22.33
C GLY A 641 -13.33 -12.01 21.35
N TYR A 642 -12.70 -13.15 21.58
CA TYR A 642 -11.71 -13.70 20.65
C TYR A 642 -11.48 -15.20 20.84
N VAL A 643 -10.88 -15.81 19.82
CA VAL A 643 -10.25 -17.14 19.89
C VAL A 643 -8.89 -17.06 19.18
N LEU A 644 -7.84 -17.59 19.82
CA LEU A 644 -6.49 -17.69 19.25
C LEU A 644 -6.24 -19.12 18.77
N PHE A 645 -5.40 -19.27 17.76
CA PHE A 645 -5.01 -20.54 17.16
C PHE A 645 -3.56 -20.89 17.46
N ASP A 646 -3.28 -22.19 17.59
CA ASP A 646 -1.94 -22.69 17.85
C ASP A 646 -1.12 -22.79 16.55
N VAL A 647 0.17 -22.49 16.66
CA VAL A 647 1.14 -22.67 15.59
C VAL A 647 1.71 -24.06 15.61
N ARG A 648 1.59 -24.80 14.51
CA ARG A 648 2.16 -26.17 14.40
C ARG A 648 3.66 -26.09 14.14
N GLU A 649 4.39 -27.12 14.60
CA GLU A 649 5.83 -27.23 14.47
C GLU A 649 6.30 -27.14 12.99
N LYS A 650 5.58 -27.76 12.08
CA LYS A 650 5.89 -27.68 10.64
C LYS A 650 5.80 -26.26 10.05
N ASP A 651 4.92 -25.41 10.61
CA ASP A 651 4.78 -24.01 10.17
C ASP A 651 5.88 -23.14 10.78
N ARG A 652 6.39 -23.46 11.96
CA ARG A 652 7.60 -22.86 12.55
C ARG A 652 8.85 -23.18 11.73
N LYS A 653 8.94 -24.42 11.21
CA LYS A 653 10.08 -24.91 10.40
C LYS A 653 9.94 -24.64 8.91
N TYR A 654 8.95 -23.85 8.47
CA TYR A 654 8.72 -23.62 7.05
C TYR A 654 9.88 -22.86 6.41
N VAL A 655 10.41 -23.42 5.31
CA VAL A 655 11.41 -22.78 4.44
C VAL A 655 10.80 -22.54 3.05
N ALA A 656 10.86 -21.31 2.58
CA ALA A 656 10.38 -20.97 1.25
C ALA A 656 11.19 -21.70 0.17
N PHE A 657 10.51 -22.25 -0.82
CA PHE A 657 11.13 -23.02 -1.94
C PHE A 657 11.93 -24.28 -1.54
N GLU A 658 11.84 -24.78 -0.30
CA GLU A 658 12.61 -25.95 0.14
C GLU A 658 12.25 -27.20 -0.67
N ASP A 659 10.96 -27.48 -0.85
CA ASP A 659 10.50 -28.65 -1.59
C ASP A 659 10.86 -28.56 -3.07
N PHE A 660 10.75 -27.36 -3.67
CA PHE A 660 11.26 -27.10 -5.03
C PHE A 660 12.78 -27.38 -5.12
N ARG A 661 13.57 -26.97 -4.13
CA ARG A 661 15.02 -27.22 -4.10
C ARG A 661 15.34 -28.70 -3.98
N LYS A 662 14.56 -29.46 -3.16
CA LYS A 662 14.74 -30.92 -3.01
C LYS A 662 14.48 -31.65 -4.33
N ASP A 663 13.34 -31.37 -4.95
CA ASP A 663 12.95 -31.95 -6.22
C ASP A 663 12.19 -30.95 -7.09
N PRO A 664 12.87 -30.22 -8.00
CA PRO A 664 12.23 -29.21 -8.85
C PRO A 664 11.25 -29.78 -9.89
N LYS A 665 11.29 -31.12 -10.13
CA LYS A 665 10.33 -31.76 -11.04
C LYS A 665 9.04 -32.14 -10.28
N ALA A 666 9.16 -32.73 -9.09
CA ALA A 666 8.00 -33.09 -8.26
C ALA A 666 7.29 -31.84 -7.72
N HIS A 667 8.01 -30.76 -7.44
CA HIS A 667 7.52 -29.50 -6.87
C HIS A 667 7.77 -28.32 -7.82
N ALA A 668 7.53 -28.54 -9.13
CA ALA A 668 7.71 -27.50 -10.14
C ALA A 668 6.93 -26.22 -9.80
N LEU A 669 7.53 -25.08 -10.07
CA LEU A 669 6.88 -23.78 -9.93
C LEU A 669 5.79 -23.61 -11.00
N SER A 670 4.80 -22.77 -10.73
CA SER A 670 3.74 -22.46 -11.70
C SER A 670 4.18 -21.46 -12.77
N THR A 671 5.45 -21.48 -13.17
CA THR A 671 6.03 -20.75 -14.30
C THR A 671 5.95 -21.59 -15.57
N GLU A 672 6.20 -21.00 -16.74
CA GLU A 672 6.19 -21.73 -18.02
C GLU A 672 7.24 -22.85 -18.07
N SER A 673 8.39 -22.62 -17.44
CA SER A 673 9.51 -23.61 -17.39
C SER A 673 9.40 -24.59 -16.22
N GLY A 674 8.52 -24.34 -15.24
CA GLY A 674 8.52 -25.03 -13.96
C GLY A 674 9.66 -24.62 -13.01
N LEU A 675 10.54 -23.69 -13.44
CA LEU A 675 11.73 -23.22 -12.75
C LEU A 675 11.63 -21.72 -12.41
N ILE A 676 12.60 -21.19 -11.67
CA ILE A 676 12.75 -19.75 -11.46
C ILE A 676 13.16 -19.12 -12.80
N GLN A 677 12.38 -18.19 -13.32
CA GLN A 677 12.66 -17.59 -14.64
C GLN A 677 13.50 -16.32 -14.51
N LEU A 678 14.75 -16.39 -14.96
CA LEU A 678 15.66 -15.25 -15.17
C LEU A 678 15.49 -14.65 -16.57
N TYR A 679 14.78 -15.36 -17.43
CA TYR A 679 14.28 -14.91 -18.72
C TYR A 679 12.87 -15.44 -18.91
N SER A 680 11.94 -14.58 -19.32
CA SER A 680 10.58 -14.98 -19.68
C SER A 680 10.35 -14.81 -21.17
N PRO A 681 10.24 -15.89 -21.94
CA PRO A 681 9.89 -15.83 -23.37
C PRO A 681 8.55 -15.10 -23.60
N LYS A 682 7.63 -15.22 -22.67
CA LYS A 682 6.32 -14.59 -22.75
C LYS A 682 6.40 -13.07 -22.64
N ILE A 683 7.17 -12.54 -21.66
CA ILE A 683 7.40 -11.09 -21.56
C ILE A 683 8.17 -10.58 -22.78
N ALA A 684 9.22 -11.29 -23.20
CA ALA A 684 9.96 -10.96 -24.42
C ALA A 684 9.05 -10.90 -25.66
N GLY A 685 8.09 -11.82 -25.74
CA GLY A 685 7.08 -11.86 -26.82
C GLY A 685 6.13 -10.66 -26.83
N TYR A 686 5.97 -9.94 -25.72
CA TYR A 686 5.19 -8.69 -25.68
C TYR A 686 5.90 -7.52 -26.38
N LYS A 687 7.20 -7.59 -26.57
CA LYS A 687 8.04 -6.57 -27.21
C LYS A 687 7.92 -5.19 -26.57
N TYR A 688 7.81 -5.17 -25.24
CA TYR A 688 7.80 -3.93 -24.48
C TYR A 688 9.21 -3.35 -24.41
N ASP A 689 9.30 -2.03 -24.59
CA ASP A 689 10.55 -1.26 -24.48
C ASP A 689 10.91 -0.90 -23.02
N ASP A 690 9.94 -1.04 -22.11
CA ASP A 690 10.02 -0.70 -20.68
C ASP A 690 9.97 -1.92 -19.74
N CYS A 691 9.88 -3.13 -20.31
CA CYS A 691 9.96 -4.40 -19.58
C CYS A 691 10.41 -5.51 -20.54
N LEU A 692 11.70 -5.79 -20.55
CA LEU A 692 12.31 -6.78 -21.44
C LEU A 692 12.08 -8.22 -20.94
N GLY A 693 12.55 -9.21 -21.70
CA GLY A 693 12.43 -10.63 -21.36
C GLY A 693 13.26 -11.08 -20.15
N HIS A 694 14.20 -10.29 -19.69
CA HIS A 694 15.01 -10.50 -18.48
C HIS A 694 15.00 -9.26 -17.61
N PRO A 695 15.35 -9.36 -16.30
CA PRO A 695 15.47 -8.18 -15.47
C PRO A 695 16.58 -7.27 -15.98
N SER A 696 16.29 -5.98 -16.03
CA SER A 696 17.14 -4.97 -16.67
C SER A 696 17.17 -3.68 -15.84
N TYR A 697 18.19 -2.87 -16.04
CA TYR A 697 18.24 -1.53 -15.51
C TYR A 697 17.82 -0.51 -16.57
N PHE A 698 16.85 0.31 -16.23
CA PHE A 698 16.41 1.47 -17.02
C PHE A 698 16.61 2.73 -16.18
N VAL A 699 17.17 3.77 -16.80
CA VAL A 699 17.32 5.07 -16.14
C VAL A 699 15.94 5.73 -16.05
N PRO A 700 15.46 6.06 -14.83
CA PRO A 700 14.16 6.73 -14.67
C PRO A 700 14.14 8.10 -15.36
N THR A 701 12.98 8.49 -15.88
CA THR A 701 12.79 9.81 -16.52
C THR A 701 13.09 10.96 -15.56
N GLU A 702 12.71 10.79 -14.28
CA GLU A 702 13.07 11.69 -13.20
C GLU A 702 13.76 10.89 -12.09
N GLY A 703 15.04 11.11 -11.90
CA GLY A 703 15.87 10.45 -10.88
C GLY A 703 17.14 11.26 -10.64
N VAL A 704 17.94 10.89 -9.65
CA VAL A 704 19.16 11.65 -9.29
C VAL A 704 20.13 11.75 -10.49
N ASN A 705 20.13 10.74 -11.36
CA ASN A 705 20.97 10.75 -12.56
C ASN A 705 20.42 11.60 -13.71
N THR A 706 19.16 12.06 -13.61
CA THR A 706 18.49 12.93 -14.61
C THR A 706 18.10 14.29 -14.02
N LYS A 707 18.64 14.66 -12.86
CA LYS A 707 18.36 15.93 -12.18
C LYS A 707 18.70 17.15 -13.05
N THR A 708 17.96 18.23 -12.82
CA THR A 708 18.16 19.52 -13.50
C THR A 708 18.40 20.63 -12.48
N LYS A 709 18.86 21.81 -12.93
CA LYS A 709 19.00 22.97 -12.04
C LYS A 709 17.65 23.40 -11.42
N ALA A 710 16.55 23.21 -12.13
CA ALA A 710 15.20 23.57 -11.66
C ALA A 710 14.57 22.51 -10.74
N ALA A 711 15.12 21.30 -10.71
CA ALA A 711 14.65 20.21 -9.88
C ALA A 711 15.84 19.30 -9.55
N PRO A 712 16.69 19.71 -8.58
CA PRO A 712 17.96 19.02 -8.29
C PRO A 712 17.84 17.89 -7.28
N LEU A 713 16.71 17.76 -6.58
CA LEU A 713 16.50 16.79 -5.51
C LEU A 713 15.51 15.71 -5.93
N ALA A 714 15.81 14.46 -5.57
CA ALA A 714 14.85 13.36 -5.76
C ALA A 714 13.86 13.31 -4.59
N LEU A 715 12.56 13.24 -4.89
CA LEU A 715 11.49 13.11 -3.92
C LEU A 715 11.20 11.63 -3.66
N MET A 716 11.17 11.24 -2.40
CA MET A 716 10.64 9.96 -1.93
C MET A 716 9.36 10.15 -1.13
N ALA A 717 8.35 9.34 -1.41
CA ALA A 717 7.06 9.35 -0.72
C ALA A 717 6.87 8.08 0.12
N CYS A 718 7.62 7.98 1.22
CA CYS A 718 7.59 6.83 2.13
C CYS A 718 6.30 6.79 2.97
N LYS A 719 6.02 5.63 3.62
CA LYS A 719 4.95 5.52 4.62
C LYS A 719 5.36 6.28 5.90
N SER A 720 4.45 7.12 6.40
CA SER A 720 4.58 7.68 7.75
C SER A 720 4.31 6.61 8.82
N ARG A 721 5.01 6.68 9.95
CA ARG A 721 4.70 5.85 11.13
C ARG A 721 3.48 6.38 11.92
N TYR A 722 3.05 7.61 11.67
CA TYR A 722 2.05 8.33 12.45
C TYR A 722 0.64 8.26 11.88
N ARG A 723 0.48 7.58 10.75
CA ARG A 723 -0.81 7.32 10.10
C ARG A 723 -0.68 6.15 9.11
N MET A 724 -1.81 5.67 8.64
CA MET A 724 -1.86 4.70 7.55
C MET A 724 -2.40 5.34 6.27
N HIS A 725 -1.51 5.61 5.30
CA HIS A 725 -1.85 6.40 4.11
C HIS A 725 -2.54 7.71 4.52
N SER A 726 -3.81 7.90 4.20
CA SER A 726 -4.59 9.09 4.60
C SER A 726 -5.52 8.86 5.80
N GLN A 727 -5.45 7.69 6.45
CA GLN A 727 -6.25 7.41 7.65
C GLN A 727 -5.57 7.93 8.90
N LEU A 728 -6.36 8.38 9.86
CA LEU A 728 -5.93 9.05 11.09
C LEU A 728 -5.17 10.37 10.86
N ASP A 729 -5.18 10.90 9.63
CA ASP A 729 -4.75 12.27 9.37
C ASP A 729 -5.68 13.23 10.16
N GLY A 730 -5.15 14.26 10.79
CA GLY A 730 -5.93 15.15 11.67
C GLY A 730 -6.23 14.61 13.08
N THR A 731 -5.69 13.45 13.46
CA THR A 731 -5.73 12.96 14.84
C THR A 731 -4.50 13.40 15.63
N THR A 732 -4.59 13.35 16.97
CA THR A 732 -3.48 13.75 17.84
C THR A 732 -2.19 13.00 17.52
N SER A 733 -2.25 11.69 17.23
CA SER A 733 -1.06 10.90 16.92
C SER A 733 -0.32 11.39 15.66
N HIS A 734 -1.04 11.85 14.64
CA HIS A 734 -0.43 12.40 13.43
C HIS A 734 -0.03 13.88 13.60
N ASN A 735 -0.87 14.68 14.24
CA ASN A 735 -0.61 16.11 14.44
C ASN A 735 0.66 16.38 15.25
N LEU A 736 1.06 15.45 16.14
CA LEU A 736 2.35 15.51 16.83
C LEU A 736 3.57 15.47 15.90
N ALA A 737 3.42 14.93 14.70
CA ALA A 737 4.50 14.89 13.70
C ALA A 737 4.52 16.12 12.79
N ASN A 738 3.43 16.87 12.72
CA ASN A 738 3.32 18.03 11.85
C ASN A 738 4.20 19.20 12.33
N ILE A 739 4.71 19.96 11.38
CA ILE A 739 5.44 21.21 11.61
C ILE A 739 4.61 22.34 10.99
N GLU A 740 4.21 23.32 11.79
CA GLU A 740 3.30 24.40 11.36
C GLU A 740 2.04 23.85 10.66
N ASP A 741 1.42 22.82 11.26
CA ASP A 741 0.25 22.08 10.76
C ASP A 741 0.45 21.35 9.41
N ARG A 742 1.69 21.14 8.98
CA ARG A 742 2.05 20.56 7.69
C ARG A 742 2.87 19.29 7.82
N GLU A 743 2.76 18.43 6.82
CA GLU A 743 3.59 17.23 6.70
C GLU A 743 5.07 17.58 6.72
N PRO A 744 5.92 16.83 7.45
CA PRO A 744 7.36 17.05 7.43
C PRO A 744 7.98 16.79 6.06
N CYS A 745 8.88 17.68 5.65
CA CYS A 745 9.83 17.47 4.55
C CYS A 745 11.20 17.18 5.16
N TRP A 746 11.64 15.90 5.09
CA TRP A 746 12.98 15.52 5.53
C TRP A 746 13.99 15.96 4.48
N ILE A 747 15.03 16.66 4.91
CA ILE A 747 16.06 17.19 4.03
C ILE A 747 17.43 17.01 4.67
N ASN A 748 18.41 16.56 3.86
CA ASN A 748 19.78 16.41 4.33
C ASN A 748 20.37 17.78 4.75
N PRO A 749 21.21 17.84 5.82
CA PRO A 749 21.85 19.08 6.27
C PRO A 749 22.62 19.83 5.18
N VAL A 750 23.26 19.12 4.25
CA VAL A 750 24.00 19.75 3.13
C VAL A 750 23.03 20.47 2.18
N ASP A 751 21.92 19.81 1.82
CA ASP A 751 20.91 20.35 0.93
C ASP A 751 20.14 21.51 1.59
N ALA A 752 19.87 21.41 2.90
CA ALA A 752 19.21 22.44 3.68
C ALA A 752 20.09 23.69 3.80
N ALA A 753 21.37 23.52 4.13
CA ALA A 753 22.34 24.64 4.24
C ALA A 753 22.48 25.40 2.92
N ALA A 754 22.55 24.69 1.78
CA ALA A 754 22.63 25.29 0.46
C ALA A 754 21.39 26.16 0.11
N ARG A 755 20.26 25.98 0.83
CA ARG A 755 18.99 26.69 0.64
C ARG A 755 18.63 27.65 1.77
N GLY A 756 19.49 27.74 2.79
CA GLY A 756 19.22 28.53 3.99
C GLY A 756 18.01 28.04 4.79
N VAL A 757 17.70 26.75 4.70
CA VAL A 757 16.57 26.07 5.40
C VAL A 757 17.04 25.51 6.72
N LYS A 758 16.20 25.62 7.75
CA LYS A 758 16.39 25.06 9.09
C LYS A 758 15.19 24.23 9.49
N SER A 759 15.36 23.31 10.43
CA SER A 759 14.24 22.61 11.04
C SER A 759 13.23 23.59 11.63
N GLY A 760 11.95 23.33 11.41
CA GLY A 760 10.85 24.22 11.80
C GLY A 760 10.45 25.27 10.75
N ASP A 761 11.30 25.56 9.75
CA ASP A 761 10.90 26.43 8.64
C ASP A 761 9.78 25.78 7.81
N VAL A 762 8.87 26.58 7.29
CA VAL A 762 7.99 26.11 6.22
C VAL A 762 8.73 26.25 4.88
N VAL A 763 8.64 25.23 4.07
CA VAL A 763 9.27 25.15 2.74
C VAL A 763 8.24 24.92 1.64
N LEU A 764 8.49 25.52 0.48
CA LEU A 764 7.81 25.22 -0.78
C LEU A 764 8.60 24.12 -1.48
N VAL A 765 7.98 22.96 -1.62
CA VAL A 765 8.50 21.87 -2.44
C VAL A 765 7.78 21.90 -3.78
N SER A 766 8.50 22.00 -4.89
CA SER A 766 7.85 22.23 -6.17
C SER A 766 8.58 21.63 -7.37
N ASN A 767 7.84 21.42 -8.44
CA ASN A 767 8.34 21.10 -9.77
C ASN A 767 7.38 21.62 -10.87
N LYS A 768 7.57 21.16 -12.11
CA LYS A 768 6.76 21.58 -13.26
C LYS A 768 5.27 21.18 -13.18
N ARG A 769 4.90 20.20 -12.31
CA ARG A 769 3.52 19.70 -12.19
C ARG A 769 2.72 20.43 -11.11
N GLY A 770 3.37 20.78 -10.02
CA GLY A 770 2.69 21.38 -8.89
C GLY A 770 3.64 21.92 -7.83
N ALA A 771 3.06 22.26 -6.70
CA ALA A 771 3.77 22.70 -5.51
C ALA A 771 3.00 22.33 -4.24
N LEU A 772 3.75 22.12 -3.17
CA LEU A 772 3.19 21.91 -1.83
C LEU A 772 3.97 22.72 -0.80
N LEU A 773 3.33 23.03 0.33
CA LEU A 773 3.98 23.52 1.53
C LEU A 773 4.17 22.35 2.51
N ALA A 774 5.38 22.28 3.10
CA ALA A 774 5.74 21.28 4.10
C ALA A 774 6.57 21.92 5.20
N GLY A 775 6.65 21.28 6.37
CA GLY A 775 7.53 21.71 7.45
C GLY A 775 8.93 21.08 7.30
N ALA A 776 9.99 21.87 7.29
CA ALA A 776 11.34 21.35 7.15
C ALA A 776 11.80 20.57 8.39
N TYR A 777 12.27 19.36 8.20
CA TYR A 777 12.95 18.54 9.18
C TYR A 777 14.36 18.20 8.66
N VAL A 778 15.36 18.91 9.17
CA VAL A 778 16.76 18.74 8.75
C VAL A 778 17.33 17.52 9.47
N THR A 779 17.75 16.50 8.73
CA THR A 779 18.23 15.24 9.30
C THR A 779 19.26 14.56 8.39
N ASP A 780 20.27 13.94 8.98
CA ASP A 780 21.28 13.13 8.30
C ASP A 780 20.79 11.70 7.98
N ARG A 781 19.59 11.33 8.46
CA ARG A 781 18.92 10.06 8.11
C ARG A 781 18.44 9.98 6.66
N VAL A 782 18.60 11.03 5.87
CA VAL A 782 18.35 11.04 4.43
C VAL A 782 19.63 11.38 3.69
N MET A 783 19.95 10.65 2.63
CA MET A 783 21.15 10.88 1.84
C MET A 783 21.10 12.25 1.13
N PRO A 784 22.25 12.92 0.89
CA PRO A 784 22.29 14.15 0.10
C PRO A 784 21.67 13.98 -1.30
N GLY A 785 20.98 15.03 -1.78
CA GLY A 785 20.29 15.01 -3.07
C GLY A 785 18.92 14.33 -3.04
N VAL A 786 18.43 13.95 -1.86
CA VAL A 786 17.11 13.32 -1.67
C VAL A 786 16.31 14.07 -0.61
N VAL A 787 15.01 14.19 -0.81
CA VAL A 787 14.07 14.67 0.20
C VAL A 787 12.93 13.69 0.37
N VAL A 788 12.36 13.63 1.58
CA VAL A 788 11.22 12.78 1.90
C VAL A 788 10.04 13.64 2.31
N VAL A 789 8.91 13.47 1.61
CA VAL A 789 7.60 13.95 2.05
C VAL A 789 6.67 12.74 2.07
N HIS A 790 6.24 12.33 3.26
CA HIS A 790 5.46 11.10 3.41
C HIS A 790 4.15 11.18 2.64
N HIS A 791 3.77 10.07 1.99
CA HIS A 791 2.48 10.01 1.29
C HIS A 791 1.32 9.94 2.29
N GLY A 792 0.16 10.47 1.87
CA GLY A 792 -1.08 10.32 2.60
C GLY A 792 -1.66 11.61 3.17
N ALA A 793 -0.90 12.71 3.25
CA ALA A 793 -1.43 14.01 3.66
C ALA A 793 -2.66 14.37 2.79
N TRP A 794 -3.72 14.89 3.43
CA TRP A 794 -4.93 15.26 2.71
C TRP A 794 -4.67 16.45 1.80
N PHE A 795 -5.16 16.33 0.57
CA PHE A 795 -5.01 17.39 -0.43
C PHE A 795 -5.78 18.65 -0.03
N ALA A 796 -5.07 19.77 0.06
CA ALA A 796 -5.56 21.09 0.47
C ALA A 796 -5.17 22.17 -0.55
N PRO A 797 -5.78 22.16 -1.73
CA PRO A 797 -5.42 23.13 -2.76
C PRO A 797 -5.88 24.54 -2.40
N MET A 798 -5.01 25.54 -2.59
CA MET A 798 -5.30 26.94 -2.39
C MET A 798 -4.58 27.77 -3.46
N ASP A 799 -5.23 28.84 -3.95
CA ASP A 799 -4.60 29.80 -4.84
C ASP A 799 -3.85 30.86 -4.01
N VAL A 800 -2.52 30.79 -4.04
CA VAL A 800 -1.63 31.69 -3.29
C VAL A 800 -0.75 32.43 -4.28
N ASN A 801 -0.84 33.74 -4.30
CA ASN A 801 -0.07 34.62 -5.21
C ASN A 801 -0.18 34.21 -6.70
N GLY A 802 -1.38 33.78 -7.11
CA GLY A 802 -1.65 33.37 -8.49
C GLY A 802 -1.15 31.98 -8.87
N ARG A 803 -0.64 31.21 -7.91
CA ARG A 803 -0.23 29.82 -8.09
C ARG A 803 -1.11 28.91 -7.23
N ARG A 804 -1.66 27.84 -7.84
CA ARG A 804 -2.37 26.81 -7.10
C ARG A 804 -1.37 25.88 -6.42
N ILE A 805 -1.41 25.82 -5.10
CA ILE A 805 -0.49 25.01 -4.29
C ILE A 805 -1.29 24.15 -3.29
N ASP A 806 -0.73 23.02 -2.90
CA ASP A 806 -1.21 22.26 -1.76
C ASP A 806 -0.60 22.84 -0.48
N VAL A 807 -1.43 23.24 0.49
CA VAL A 807 -0.94 23.91 1.70
C VAL A 807 -0.67 22.95 2.87
N HIS A 808 -0.84 21.64 2.68
CA HIS A 808 -0.77 20.65 3.77
C HIS A 808 0.37 19.62 3.62
N GLY A 809 0.87 19.38 2.39
CA GLY A 809 2.00 18.47 2.17
C GLY A 809 1.67 17.19 1.41
N ASN A 810 0.68 17.20 0.53
CA ASN A 810 0.36 16.04 -0.31
C ASN A 810 1.45 15.83 -1.38
N SER A 811 2.35 14.88 -1.14
CA SER A 811 3.47 14.56 -2.04
C SER A 811 3.04 14.19 -3.47
N ASN A 812 1.81 13.68 -3.67
CA ASN A 812 1.32 13.33 -4.99
C ASN A 812 1.00 14.53 -5.90
N THR A 813 1.00 15.75 -5.40
CA THR A 813 0.98 16.95 -6.25
C THR A 813 2.22 17.07 -7.13
N LEU A 814 3.30 16.38 -6.77
CA LEU A 814 4.62 16.42 -7.40
C LEU A 814 4.99 15.17 -8.19
N THR A 815 4.25 14.06 -8.02
CA THR A 815 4.54 12.78 -8.70
C THR A 815 3.97 12.75 -10.12
N MET A 816 4.53 11.89 -10.97
CA MET A 816 4.05 11.73 -12.35
C MET A 816 2.92 10.71 -12.45
N ASP A 817 1.89 11.01 -13.23
CA ASP A 817 0.82 10.07 -13.59
C ASP A 817 1.22 9.22 -14.82
N VAL A 818 2.36 8.53 -14.74
CA VAL A 818 2.80 7.55 -15.73
C VAL A 818 2.91 6.17 -15.09
N PRO A 819 2.79 5.09 -15.86
CA PRO A 819 2.89 3.73 -15.31
C PRO A 819 4.32 3.35 -14.93
N THR A 820 4.47 2.33 -14.06
CA THR A 820 5.76 1.66 -13.83
C THR A 820 6.33 1.10 -15.13
N SER A 821 5.53 0.38 -15.88
CA SER A 821 5.77 -0.13 -17.23
C SER A 821 4.44 -0.56 -17.87
N LYS A 822 4.46 -0.94 -19.13
CA LYS A 822 3.34 -1.57 -19.84
C LYS A 822 2.95 -2.94 -19.26
N LEU A 823 3.82 -3.58 -18.48
CA LEU A 823 3.50 -4.86 -17.85
C LEU A 823 2.52 -4.67 -16.68
N ALA A 824 2.80 -3.79 -15.74
CA ALA A 824 2.00 -3.69 -14.51
C ALA A 824 1.12 -2.44 -14.43
N CYS A 825 1.45 -1.37 -15.13
CA CYS A 825 0.75 -0.08 -15.03
C CYS A 825 0.58 0.39 -13.58
N GLY A 826 1.60 0.16 -12.73
CA GLY A 826 1.62 0.60 -11.34
C GLY A 826 1.89 2.09 -11.19
N ASN A 827 1.81 2.60 -9.96
CA ASN A 827 2.17 3.98 -9.62
C ASN A 827 3.69 4.12 -9.38
N ILE A 828 4.20 5.34 -9.59
CA ILE A 828 5.63 5.68 -9.43
C ILE A 828 5.84 6.77 -8.38
N ALA A 829 5.24 6.61 -7.20
CA ALA A 829 5.23 7.60 -6.12
C ALA A 829 6.62 8.04 -5.61
N SER A 830 7.66 7.25 -5.85
CA SER A 830 9.05 7.57 -5.46
C SER A 830 9.95 7.84 -6.69
N THR A 831 9.37 8.38 -7.77
CA THR A 831 10.11 8.80 -8.97
C THR A 831 9.66 10.21 -9.35
N ALA A 832 10.24 11.21 -8.74
CA ALA A 832 10.00 12.62 -9.05
C ALA A 832 11.22 13.45 -8.69
N LEU A 833 11.44 14.54 -9.43
CA LEU A 833 12.44 15.55 -9.11
C LEU A 833 11.76 16.83 -8.66
N VAL A 834 12.35 17.50 -7.66
CA VAL A 834 11.82 18.71 -7.04
C VAL A 834 12.90 19.72 -6.70
N GLU A 835 12.49 20.95 -6.46
CA GLU A 835 13.26 21.96 -5.73
C GLU A 835 12.57 22.25 -4.40
N VAL A 836 13.37 22.62 -3.40
CA VAL A 836 12.93 23.03 -2.06
C VAL A 836 13.40 24.44 -1.78
N GLU A 837 12.47 25.33 -1.48
CA GLU A 837 12.75 26.74 -1.19
C GLU A 837 12.12 27.10 0.16
N LYS A 838 12.81 27.89 0.97
CA LYS A 838 12.22 28.45 2.19
C LYS A 838 11.04 29.34 1.82
N TRP A 839 9.87 29.09 2.45
CA TRP A 839 8.68 29.92 2.22
C TRP A 839 8.91 31.36 2.68
N LYS A 840 8.40 32.28 1.90
CA LYS A 840 8.47 33.73 2.17
C LYS A 840 7.08 34.33 2.15
N GLY A 841 6.74 35.11 3.14
CA GLY A 841 5.44 35.77 3.28
C GLY A 841 4.52 35.07 4.28
N ASP A 842 3.25 35.47 4.31
CA ASP A 842 2.26 34.94 5.23
C ASP A 842 1.98 33.47 4.96
N LEU A 843 1.83 32.68 6.03
CA LEU A 843 1.51 31.27 5.91
C LEU A 843 0.03 31.08 5.60
N PRO A 844 -0.31 30.39 4.49
CA PRO A 844 -1.69 30.01 4.22
C PRO A 844 -2.22 29.08 5.33
N ARG A 845 -3.49 29.28 5.70
CA ARG A 845 -4.15 28.42 6.69
C ARG A 845 -4.33 26.99 6.17
N VAL A 846 -4.08 26.00 7.00
CA VAL A 846 -4.47 24.61 6.75
C VAL A 846 -5.92 24.41 7.21
N TYR A 847 -6.79 23.91 6.31
CA TYR A 847 -8.24 23.81 6.54
C TYR A 847 -8.81 22.40 6.41
N VAL A 848 -7.94 21.42 6.13
CA VAL A 848 -8.38 20.05 5.78
C VAL A 848 -9.15 19.32 6.86
N TYR A 849 -8.96 19.69 8.12
CA TYR A 849 -9.61 19.02 9.25
C TYR A 849 -10.92 19.69 9.67
N GLU A 850 -11.32 20.75 9.01
CA GLU A 850 -12.56 21.47 9.29
C GLU A 850 -13.74 20.89 8.52
N GLN A 851 -14.93 21.24 8.93
CA GLN A 851 -16.11 20.99 8.11
C GLN A 851 -16.03 21.86 6.84
N PRO A 852 -16.43 21.37 5.66
CA PRO A 852 -16.59 22.25 4.50
C PRO A 852 -17.67 23.30 4.77
N GLU A 853 -17.69 24.36 3.98
CA GLU A 853 -18.81 25.31 3.99
C GLU A 853 -20.12 24.58 3.70
N ARG A 854 -21.16 24.84 4.51
CA ARG A 854 -22.41 24.07 4.47
C ARG A 854 -23.64 24.87 4.84
N VAL A 855 -24.78 24.41 4.33
CA VAL A 855 -26.12 24.87 4.70
C VAL A 855 -26.78 23.75 5.50
N MET A 856 -27.29 24.06 6.69
CA MET A 856 -27.82 23.08 7.64
C MET A 856 -29.35 23.04 7.61
N GLY A 857 -30.04 23.42 6.63
CA GLY A 857 -31.45 23.24 6.36
C GLY A 857 -32.42 23.58 7.50
#